data_571b5fa3754c13b1adad8fb2d066ba77
#
_entry.id   571b5fa3754c13b1adad8fb2d066ba77
#
_cell.length_a   1.000
_cell.length_b   1.000
_cell.length_c   1.000
_cell.angle_alpha   90.00
_cell.angle_beta   90.00
_cell.angle_gamma   90.00
#
_symmetry.space_group_name_H-M   'P 1'
#
loop_
_entity.id
_entity.type
_entity.pdbx_description
1 polymer ?
#
loop_
_entity_poly.entity_id
_entity_poly.type
_entity_poly.pdbx_seq_one_letter_code
_entity_poly.pdbx_strand_id
1 'polypeptide(L)'
;MSVVGIDFGAQSTKIGVARNKGIDIIANEVSNRQTPSLVGFSARSRHIGEAAKTQETSNLKNTVGNLKRLIGRAFSDPEIALEQEFSVAQLCDVNGQAGVEVSYLGKKEKFSAIQLVAMYLTKIRDITSKELKLPVTDVTLSVPAWFTDIQRRAMLDAGEIAGLKILRLINDTTATALGYGITKLDLPGPEEKPRRVMFVDIGYSDYTATIVEFRKGELNVKATACDRHFGGRNFDKALTEHFADEFKEKFKIDIRSNPKAWARTIVAAEKLKKILSANTAAPMSIESLMEDVDVRAMVKREELEEMVKPLLDRVTVPLEQALAEAKLKPEDIDFVEMVGGCTRVPAIKDAVNKFFGKNLSFTLNQDEAIARGCAFSCAILSPVFRVRDFSVHDIVSYPIEFTWEQSPDIPDEDTSLTVFNKGNVMPSTKILTFYRKQPFDLEARYANPEGLPGKVNPWVGRFSVKGVKADANDDFMICKLKARLNLHGILNLESGYYVEDVEVEEPVEDEKKEGDAMDTDAAEQPKKTRKVKKQVRKGDLPISTGTAQLEQTLKDTWQERENSMYMEDKLIAETDEKKNELEGTIYEMRDKIDGVYAEFASEEEKDKLRSKLTDLEDWLYEDGEDATKSVYVAKLDEIRFVAGPIIQRHREKLEAEREAVQKAAEEEAAKKRAEEEAKRKAEEEAKKAAEEAKKAENPDAEMKDAPTEGEAAPENAEADKQ
;
A
#
# COMPACT_ATOMS: atom_id res chain seq x y z
N MET A 1 -15.25 -7.21 -6.53
CA MET A 1 -13.96 -6.53 -6.63
C MET A 1 -13.65 -5.89 -5.29
N SER A 2 -12.52 -6.24 -4.70
CA SER A 2 -12.01 -5.56 -3.49
C SER A 2 -11.23 -4.32 -3.90
N VAL A 3 -11.34 -3.25 -3.11
CA VAL A 3 -10.55 -2.03 -3.30
C VAL A 3 -9.40 -2.07 -2.32
N VAL A 4 -8.19 -2.22 -2.84
CA VAL A 4 -6.97 -2.43 -2.05
C VAL A 4 -5.92 -1.39 -2.43
N GLY A 5 -5.39 -0.71 -1.43
CA GLY A 5 -4.25 0.19 -1.54
C GLY A 5 -3.05 -0.37 -0.77
N ILE A 6 -1.90 -0.37 -1.38
CA ILE A 6 -0.66 -0.90 -0.79
C ILE A 6 0.37 0.23 -0.69
N ASP A 7 0.78 0.54 0.53
CA ASP A 7 1.99 1.31 0.80
C ASP A 7 3.18 0.36 0.84
N PHE A 8 3.91 0.26 -0.27
CA PHE A 8 5.14 -0.53 -0.35
C PHE A 8 6.31 0.25 0.22
N GLY A 9 6.50 0.17 1.54
CA GLY A 9 7.56 0.86 2.25
C GLY A 9 8.90 0.12 2.23
N ALA A 10 10.02 0.84 2.38
CA ALA A 10 11.36 0.24 2.40
C ALA A 10 11.61 -0.67 3.61
N GLN A 11 11.02 -0.36 4.77
CA GLN A 11 11.10 -1.17 5.99
C GLN A 11 9.89 -2.08 6.17
N SER A 12 8.70 -1.58 5.92
CA SER A 12 7.44 -2.31 6.11
C SER A 12 6.35 -1.80 5.18
N THR A 13 5.47 -2.71 4.79
CA THR A 13 4.31 -2.46 3.93
C THR A 13 3.04 -2.38 4.77
N LYS A 14 2.11 -1.47 4.41
CA LYS A 14 0.76 -1.38 5.00
C LYS A 14 -0.28 -1.56 3.90
N ILE A 15 -1.40 -2.15 4.26
CA ILE A 15 -2.46 -2.52 3.33
C ILE A 15 -3.75 -1.85 3.77
N GLY A 16 -4.24 -0.93 2.95
CA GLY A 16 -5.53 -0.27 3.13
C GLY A 16 -6.62 -0.93 2.30
N VAL A 17 -7.78 -1.12 2.87
CA VAL A 17 -8.94 -1.68 2.17
C VAL A 17 -10.17 -0.81 2.40
N ALA A 18 -10.99 -0.65 1.36
CA ALA A 18 -12.27 0.04 1.49
C ALA A 18 -13.33 -0.94 2.02
N ARG A 19 -13.83 -0.69 3.25
CA ARG A 19 -14.93 -1.43 3.86
C ARG A 19 -15.67 -0.55 4.89
N ASN A 20 -16.91 -0.90 5.21
CA ASN A 20 -17.70 -0.20 6.24
C ASN A 20 -17.78 1.33 6.04
N LYS A 21 -17.90 1.78 4.78
CA LYS A 21 -17.95 3.20 4.39
C LYS A 21 -16.69 4.01 4.75
N GLY A 22 -15.55 3.34 4.96
CA GLY A 22 -14.26 3.95 5.28
C GLY A 22 -13.08 3.16 4.69
N ILE A 23 -11.88 3.57 5.07
CA ILE A 23 -10.64 2.84 4.76
C ILE A 23 -10.08 2.26 6.06
N ASP A 24 -9.97 0.95 6.11
CA ASP A 24 -9.31 0.22 7.19
C ASP A 24 -7.92 -0.24 6.78
N ILE A 25 -7.00 -0.26 7.73
CA ILE A 25 -5.69 -0.91 7.57
C ILE A 25 -5.80 -2.31 8.14
N ILE A 26 -5.58 -3.31 7.32
CA ILE A 26 -5.67 -4.70 7.73
C ILE A 26 -4.40 -5.16 8.46
N ALA A 27 -4.59 -6.13 9.34
CA ALA A 27 -3.49 -6.76 10.05
C ALA A 27 -2.97 -7.98 9.29
N ASN A 28 -1.70 -8.32 9.52
CA ASN A 28 -1.09 -9.54 9.02
C ASN A 28 -1.36 -10.75 9.95
N GLU A 29 -0.71 -11.87 9.68
CA GLU A 29 -0.87 -13.14 10.40
C GLU A 29 -0.53 -13.10 11.90
N VAL A 30 0.24 -12.10 12.34
CA VAL A 30 0.58 -11.88 13.75
C VAL A 30 -0.14 -10.67 14.33
N SER A 31 -1.22 -10.23 13.70
CA SER A 31 -2.05 -9.09 14.12
C SER A 31 -1.34 -7.73 14.07
N ASN A 32 -0.22 -7.60 13.33
CA ASN A 32 0.44 -6.33 13.08
C ASN A 32 -0.19 -5.61 11.89
N ARG A 33 -0.37 -4.30 12.01
CA ARG A 33 -0.91 -3.44 10.93
C ARG A 33 0.13 -3.06 9.86
N GLN A 34 1.30 -3.65 9.93
CA GLN A 34 2.38 -3.49 8.98
C GLN A 34 3.14 -4.81 8.84
N THR A 35 3.62 -5.12 7.63
CA THR A 35 4.37 -6.33 7.33
C THR A 35 5.80 -5.95 6.96
N PRO A 36 6.84 -6.50 7.60
CA PRO A 36 8.24 -6.22 7.24
C PRO A 36 8.52 -6.50 5.76
N SER A 37 9.18 -5.58 5.06
CA SER A 37 9.52 -5.73 3.62
C SER A 37 10.79 -6.56 3.46
N LEU A 38 10.71 -7.83 3.88
CA LEU A 38 11.82 -8.78 3.93
C LEU A 38 11.47 -10.08 3.19
N VAL A 39 12.48 -10.63 2.49
CA VAL A 39 12.45 -11.96 1.87
C VAL A 39 13.66 -12.74 2.38
N GLY A 40 13.42 -13.87 3.04
CA GLY A 40 14.44 -14.78 3.54
C GLY A 40 14.39 -16.14 2.84
N PHE A 41 15.51 -16.81 2.77
CA PHE A 41 15.67 -18.12 2.15
C PHE A 41 16.33 -19.10 3.11
N SER A 42 15.89 -20.34 3.10
CA SER A 42 16.44 -21.41 3.93
C SER A 42 16.65 -22.70 3.13
N ALA A 43 17.17 -23.72 3.81
CA ALA A 43 17.32 -25.05 3.20
C ALA A 43 15.98 -25.76 2.92
N ARG A 44 14.87 -25.29 3.49
CA ARG A 44 13.54 -25.93 3.35
C ARG A 44 12.54 -25.07 2.58
N SER A 45 12.51 -23.76 2.85
CA SER A 45 11.47 -22.86 2.35
C SER A 45 11.93 -21.41 2.29
N ARG A 46 11.11 -20.55 1.74
CA ARG A 46 11.24 -19.10 1.88
C ARG A 46 10.52 -18.63 3.15
N HIS A 47 11.03 -17.54 3.70
CA HIS A 47 10.42 -16.82 4.82
C HIS A 47 10.16 -15.39 4.37
N ILE A 48 8.92 -14.91 4.38
CA ILE A 48 8.55 -13.59 3.86
C ILE A 48 7.79 -12.82 4.93
N GLY A 49 8.09 -11.53 5.06
CA GLY A 49 7.44 -10.65 6.04
C GLY A 49 7.85 -10.96 7.48
N GLU A 50 6.92 -11.23 8.36
CA GLU A 50 7.16 -11.49 9.79
C GLU A 50 8.05 -12.74 10.00
N ALA A 51 7.84 -13.78 9.21
CA ALA A 51 8.67 -14.99 9.28
C ALA A 51 10.15 -14.70 8.92
N ALA A 52 10.40 -13.80 7.95
CA ALA A 52 11.76 -13.35 7.65
C ALA A 52 12.34 -12.49 8.78
N LYS A 53 11.51 -11.62 9.38
CA LYS A 53 11.93 -10.73 10.48
C LYS A 53 12.37 -11.50 11.71
N THR A 54 11.67 -12.59 12.04
CA THR A 54 12.03 -13.46 13.18
C THR A 54 13.41 -14.08 13.00
N GLN A 55 13.79 -14.38 11.76
CA GLN A 55 15.07 -15.02 11.42
C GLN A 55 16.16 -14.04 10.97
N GLU A 56 15.84 -12.74 10.89
CA GLU A 56 16.75 -11.73 10.33
C GLU A 56 18.16 -11.78 10.94
N THR A 57 18.27 -11.91 12.26
CA THR A 57 19.57 -11.94 12.96
C THR A 57 20.27 -13.32 12.95
N SER A 58 19.57 -14.39 12.65
CA SER A 58 20.11 -15.75 12.58
C SER A 58 20.47 -16.17 11.14
N ASN A 59 19.76 -15.61 10.15
CA ASN A 59 19.89 -15.94 8.73
C ASN A 59 20.27 -14.73 7.86
N LEU A 60 21.18 -13.89 8.36
CA LEU A 60 21.58 -12.61 7.78
C LEU A 60 21.98 -12.67 6.29
N LYS A 61 22.73 -13.71 5.90
CA LYS A 61 23.27 -13.85 4.53
C LYS A 61 22.20 -14.19 3.50
N ASN A 62 21.05 -14.69 3.96
CA ASN A 62 19.96 -15.14 3.10
C ASN A 62 18.67 -14.34 3.36
N THR A 63 18.72 -13.25 4.11
CA THR A 63 17.59 -12.36 4.36
C THR A 63 17.83 -11.01 3.71
N VAL A 64 16.92 -10.61 2.81
CA VAL A 64 17.05 -9.43 1.95
C VAL A 64 15.96 -8.44 2.29
N GLY A 65 16.38 -7.21 2.57
CA GLY A 65 15.50 -6.05 2.78
C GLY A 65 15.75 -4.96 1.74
N ASN A 66 15.22 -3.77 2.02
CA ASN A 66 15.38 -2.59 1.15
C ASN A 66 14.96 -2.83 -0.32
N LEU A 67 14.01 -3.73 -0.57
CA LEU A 67 13.57 -4.16 -1.89
C LEU A 67 13.20 -2.97 -2.80
N LYS A 68 12.54 -1.95 -2.22
CA LYS A 68 12.16 -0.69 -2.89
C LYS A 68 13.37 0.08 -3.43
N ARG A 69 14.55 -0.10 -2.84
CA ARG A 69 15.79 0.58 -3.23
C ARG A 69 16.55 -0.15 -4.36
N LEU A 70 16.31 -1.44 -4.52
CA LEU A 70 17.01 -2.31 -5.48
C LEU A 70 16.28 -2.41 -6.82
N ILE A 71 14.95 -2.36 -6.82
CA ILE A 71 14.14 -2.63 -8.00
C ILE A 71 14.40 -1.65 -9.15
N GLY A 72 14.52 -2.19 -10.37
CA GLY A 72 14.73 -1.43 -11.60
C GLY A 72 16.10 -0.77 -11.73
N ARG A 73 17.09 -1.17 -10.91
CA ARG A 73 18.47 -0.67 -11.00
C ARG A 73 19.39 -1.66 -11.68
N ALA A 74 20.32 -1.15 -12.46
CA ALA A 74 21.45 -1.93 -12.93
C ALA A 74 22.40 -2.23 -11.76
N PHE A 75 23.06 -3.39 -11.76
CA PHE A 75 24.04 -3.73 -10.73
C PHE A 75 25.21 -2.74 -10.68
N SER A 76 25.57 -2.16 -11.82
CA SER A 76 26.63 -1.14 -11.94
C SER A 76 26.27 0.24 -11.39
N ASP A 77 25.00 0.46 -10.96
CA ASP A 77 24.58 1.72 -10.36
C ASP A 77 25.28 1.92 -9.00
N PRO A 78 25.95 3.07 -8.75
CA PRO A 78 26.63 3.35 -7.48
C PRO A 78 25.70 3.29 -6.25
N GLU A 79 24.40 3.49 -6.42
CA GLU A 79 23.41 3.29 -5.33
C GLU A 79 23.41 1.85 -4.79
N ILE A 80 23.77 0.85 -5.61
CA ILE A 80 23.85 -0.55 -5.16
C ILE A 80 24.98 -0.76 -4.16
N ALA A 81 26.13 -0.09 -4.34
CA ALA A 81 27.19 -0.13 -3.36
C ALA A 81 26.79 0.49 -2.01
N LEU A 82 26.00 1.58 -2.05
CA LEU A 82 25.44 2.19 -0.84
C LEU A 82 24.41 1.29 -0.16
N GLU A 83 23.56 0.62 -0.92
CA GLU A 83 22.58 -0.33 -0.35
C GLU A 83 23.25 -1.58 0.23
N GLN A 84 24.41 -2.00 -0.28
CA GLN A 84 25.19 -3.11 0.31
C GLN A 84 25.64 -2.80 1.75
N GLU A 85 25.84 -1.52 2.10
CA GLU A 85 26.16 -1.14 3.49
C GLU A 85 25.02 -1.41 4.49
N PHE A 86 23.79 -1.51 3.99
CA PHE A 86 22.58 -1.81 4.78
C PHE A 86 22.12 -3.27 4.63
N SER A 87 22.88 -4.12 3.97
CA SER A 87 22.54 -5.53 3.73
C SER A 87 23.73 -6.43 4.00
N VAL A 88 23.53 -7.49 4.78
CA VAL A 88 24.51 -8.57 4.94
C VAL A 88 24.41 -9.60 3.80
N ALA A 89 23.22 -9.75 3.21
CA ALA A 89 23.04 -10.54 2.01
C ALA A 89 23.85 -9.94 0.85
N GLN A 90 24.56 -10.80 0.12
CA GLN A 90 25.43 -10.36 -0.97
C GLN A 90 24.62 -9.92 -2.18
N LEU A 91 24.67 -8.62 -2.49
CA LEU A 91 24.13 -8.09 -3.73
C LEU A 91 25.01 -8.52 -4.90
N CYS A 92 24.41 -8.89 -6.01
CA CYS A 92 25.13 -9.41 -7.18
C CYS A 92 24.46 -8.99 -8.50
N ASP A 93 25.20 -9.19 -9.58
CA ASP A 93 24.68 -9.03 -10.94
C ASP A 93 23.79 -10.23 -11.32
N VAL A 94 22.59 -9.92 -11.76
CA VAL A 94 21.65 -10.87 -12.37
C VAL A 94 21.23 -10.32 -13.74
N ASN A 95 21.95 -10.73 -14.76
CA ASN A 95 21.73 -10.29 -16.16
C ASN A 95 21.75 -8.74 -16.31
N GLY A 96 22.72 -8.08 -15.69
CA GLY A 96 22.88 -6.63 -15.70
C GLY A 96 22.03 -5.90 -14.67
N GLN A 97 21.09 -6.56 -14.02
CA GLN A 97 20.21 -5.99 -13.00
C GLN A 97 20.73 -6.28 -11.58
N ALA A 98 20.38 -5.44 -10.63
CA ALA A 98 20.63 -5.69 -9.22
C ALA A 98 19.82 -6.90 -8.76
N GLY A 99 20.47 -7.78 -8.01
CA GLY A 99 19.88 -8.96 -7.41
C GLY A 99 20.69 -9.45 -6.23
N VAL A 100 20.42 -10.66 -5.77
CA VAL A 100 21.10 -11.27 -4.62
C VAL A 100 21.51 -12.70 -4.94
N GLU A 101 22.61 -13.16 -4.30
CA GLU A 101 22.98 -14.55 -4.25
C GLU A 101 22.69 -15.09 -2.84
N VAL A 102 21.85 -16.10 -2.74
CA VAL A 102 21.40 -16.69 -1.48
C VAL A 102 21.51 -18.20 -1.51
N SER A 103 21.51 -18.83 -0.34
CA SER A 103 21.40 -20.28 -0.20
C SER A 103 19.92 -20.64 -0.06
N TYR A 104 19.37 -21.35 -1.05
CA TYR A 104 18.00 -21.80 -1.09
C TYR A 104 17.92 -23.28 -1.45
N LEU A 105 17.17 -24.08 -0.70
CA LEU A 105 17.06 -25.53 -0.86
C LEU A 105 18.41 -26.25 -0.94
N GLY A 106 19.38 -25.79 -0.14
CA GLY A 106 20.74 -26.34 -0.10
C GLY A 106 21.65 -25.98 -1.27
N LYS A 107 21.21 -25.08 -2.18
CA LYS A 107 21.97 -24.60 -3.34
C LYS A 107 22.12 -23.09 -3.32
N LYS A 108 23.17 -22.60 -3.97
CA LYS A 108 23.31 -21.18 -4.24
C LYS A 108 22.44 -20.80 -5.43
N GLU A 109 21.55 -19.85 -5.22
CA GLU A 109 20.68 -19.31 -6.25
C GLU A 109 20.75 -17.79 -6.33
N LYS A 110 20.48 -17.26 -7.52
CA LYS A 110 20.43 -15.82 -7.78
C LYS A 110 19.02 -15.40 -8.13
N PHE A 111 18.55 -14.34 -7.49
CA PHE A 111 17.27 -13.73 -7.76
C PHE A 111 17.45 -12.24 -8.08
N SER A 112 16.81 -11.76 -9.15
CA SER A 112 16.77 -10.33 -9.46
C SER A 112 15.88 -9.58 -8.46
N ALA A 113 16.08 -8.28 -8.33
CA ALA A 113 15.24 -7.44 -7.48
C ALA A 113 13.75 -7.51 -7.88
N ILE A 114 13.44 -7.67 -9.18
CA ILE A 114 12.06 -7.84 -9.65
C ILE A 114 11.45 -9.13 -9.09
N GLN A 115 12.19 -10.25 -9.12
CA GLN A 115 11.73 -11.52 -8.56
C GLN A 115 11.52 -11.43 -7.04
N LEU A 116 12.43 -10.77 -6.31
CA LEU A 116 12.29 -10.57 -4.85
C LEU A 116 11.05 -9.74 -4.50
N VAL A 117 10.80 -8.66 -5.26
CA VAL A 117 9.59 -7.86 -5.07
C VAL A 117 8.32 -8.65 -5.43
N ALA A 118 8.36 -9.47 -6.49
CA ALA A 118 7.25 -10.34 -6.85
C ALA A 118 6.93 -11.36 -5.74
N MET A 119 7.93 -12.02 -5.16
CA MET A 119 7.78 -12.92 -4.00
C MET A 119 7.11 -12.20 -2.83
N TYR A 120 7.59 -11.00 -2.54
CA TYR A 120 7.04 -10.20 -1.45
C TYR A 120 5.58 -9.77 -1.73
N LEU A 121 5.28 -9.30 -2.95
CA LEU A 121 3.91 -8.92 -3.34
C LEU A 121 2.95 -10.12 -3.36
N THR A 122 3.42 -11.33 -3.68
CA THR A 122 2.65 -12.59 -3.53
C THR A 122 2.22 -12.80 -2.08
N LYS A 123 3.12 -12.58 -1.12
CA LYS A 123 2.79 -12.65 0.33
C LYS A 123 1.77 -11.59 0.73
N ILE A 124 1.93 -10.35 0.25
CA ILE A 124 0.98 -9.26 0.53
C ILE A 124 -0.41 -9.57 -0.05
N ARG A 125 -0.47 -10.13 -1.25
CA ARG A 125 -1.71 -10.62 -1.88
C ARG A 125 -2.36 -11.72 -1.03
N ASP A 126 -1.58 -12.67 -0.53
CA ASP A 126 -2.07 -13.78 0.31
C ASP A 126 -2.66 -13.28 1.64
N ILE A 127 -1.94 -12.41 2.37
CA ILE A 127 -2.43 -11.76 3.60
C ILE A 127 -3.77 -11.06 3.33
N THR A 128 -3.80 -10.25 2.27
CA THR A 128 -4.99 -9.46 1.92
C THR A 128 -6.18 -10.35 1.55
N SER A 129 -5.93 -11.40 0.76
CA SER A 129 -6.97 -12.34 0.33
C SER A 129 -7.55 -13.14 1.50
N LYS A 130 -6.72 -13.55 2.45
CA LYS A 130 -7.13 -14.26 3.67
C LYS A 130 -8.01 -13.37 4.55
N GLU A 131 -7.59 -12.14 4.81
CA GLU A 131 -8.35 -11.18 5.64
C GLU A 131 -9.69 -10.82 5.00
N LEU A 132 -9.71 -10.58 3.69
CA LEU A 132 -10.94 -10.25 2.98
C LEU A 132 -11.81 -11.48 2.65
N LYS A 133 -11.29 -12.69 2.81
CA LYS A 133 -11.91 -13.96 2.39
C LYS A 133 -12.33 -13.96 0.91
N LEU A 134 -11.62 -13.22 0.09
CA LEU A 134 -11.85 -13.03 -1.34
C LEU A 134 -10.51 -12.94 -2.08
N PRO A 135 -10.40 -13.47 -3.30
CA PRO A 135 -9.20 -13.30 -4.10
C PRO A 135 -8.98 -11.82 -4.43
N VAL A 136 -7.75 -11.35 -4.25
CA VAL A 136 -7.33 -9.99 -4.56
C VAL A 136 -6.51 -10.00 -5.84
N THR A 137 -6.92 -9.19 -6.80
CA THR A 137 -6.22 -8.99 -8.08
C THR A 137 -5.92 -7.52 -8.33
N ASP A 138 -6.92 -6.65 -8.22
CA ASP A 138 -6.81 -5.22 -8.53
C ASP A 138 -6.33 -4.43 -7.31
N VAL A 139 -5.24 -3.67 -7.49
CA VAL A 139 -4.62 -2.88 -6.41
C VAL A 139 -4.12 -1.53 -6.93
N THR A 140 -4.00 -0.56 -6.04
CA THR A 140 -3.17 0.64 -6.24
C THR A 140 -1.96 0.55 -5.31
N LEU A 141 -0.77 0.78 -5.86
CA LEU A 141 0.50 0.63 -5.17
C LEU A 141 1.26 1.96 -5.14
N SER A 142 1.82 2.31 -4.00
CA SER A 142 2.64 3.52 -3.87
C SER A 142 4.08 3.29 -4.33
N VAL A 143 4.67 4.33 -4.90
CA VAL A 143 6.09 4.39 -5.27
C VAL A 143 6.68 5.76 -4.91
N PRO A 144 7.98 5.87 -4.69
CA PRO A 144 8.62 7.17 -4.48
C PRO A 144 8.45 8.08 -5.70
N ALA A 145 8.29 9.38 -5.45
CA ALA A 145 8.20 10.38 -6.52
C ALA A 145 9.45 10.43 -7.42
N TRP A 146 10.60 10.00 -6.88
CA TRP A 146 11.87 9.93 -7.61
C TRP A 146 12.07 8.66 -8.45
N PHE A 147 11.09 7.73 -8.49
CA PHE A 147 11.17 6.57 -9.38
C PHE A 147 11.12 6.98 -10.85
N THR A 148 12.08 6.47 -11.62
CA THR A 148 12.16 6.63 -13.07
C THR A 148 11.23 5.65 -13.80
N ASP A 149 11.07 5.82 -15.12
CA ASP A 149 10.24 4.95 -15.97
C ASP A 149 10.64 3.47 -15.85
N ILE A 150 11.93 3.17 -15.87
CA ILE A 150 12.44 1.79 -15.74
C ILE A 150 12.07 1.17 -14.38
N GLN A 151 12.14 1.93 -13.29
CA GLN A 151 11.77 1.44 -11.96
C GLN A 151 10.25 1.23 -11.85
N ARG A 152 9.45 2.11 -12.44
CA ARG A 152 7.99 1.98 -12.48
C ARG A 152 7.55 0.78 -13.31
N ARG A 153 8.17 0.53 -14.47
CA ARG A 153 7.94 -0.68 -15.27
C ARG A 153 8.32 -1.94 -14.51
N ALA A 154 9.47 -1.94 -13.84
CA ALA A 154 9.90 -3.07 -13.01
C ALA A 154 8.90 -3.39 -11.87
N MET A 155 8.27 -2.35 -11.27
CA MET A 155 7.19 -2.54 -10.28
C MET A 155 5.93 -3.15 -10.90
N LEU A 156 5.55 -2.75 -12.11
CA LEU A 156 4.42 -3.36 -12.82
C LEU A 156 4.70 -4.82 -13.17
N ASP A 157 5.91 -5.12 -13.66
CA ASP A 157 6.33 -6.49 -13.97
C ASP A 157 6.32 -7.37 -12.72
N ALA A 158 6.85 -6.89 -11.59
CA ALA A 158 6.81 -7.60 -10.32
C ALA A 158 5.37 -7.85 -9.83
N GLY A 159 4.47 -6.87 -9.99
CA GLY A 159 3.05 -7.02 -9.69
C GLY A 159 2.37 -8.08 -10.55
N GLU A 160 2.63 -8.09 -11.85
CA GLU A 160 2.08 -9.08 -12.79
C GLU A 160 2.58 -10.50 -12.46
N ILE A 161 3.89 -10.66 -12.18
CA ILE A 161 4.48 -11.94 -11.74
C ILE A 161 3.82 -12.42 -10.44
N ALA A 162 3.51 -11.50 -9.51
CA ALA A 162 2.80 -11.81 -8.27
C ALA A 162 1.29 -12.11 -8.48
N GLY A 163 0.77 -12.01 -9.71
CA GLY A 163 -0.65 -12.18 -10.02
C GLY A 163 -1.53 -11.00 -9.58
N LEU A 164 -0.94 -9.81 -9.45
CA LEU A 164 -1.63 -8.56 -9.14
C LEU A 164 -1.74 -7.69 -10.40
N LYS A 165 -2.91 -7.10 -10.60
CA LYS A 165 -3.14 -6.05 -11.58
C LYS A 165 -3.05 -4.69 -10.89
N ILE A 166 -1.95 -3.99 -11.12
CA ILE A 166 -1.76 -2.66 -10.56
C ILE A 166 -2.52 -1.65 -11.42
N LEU A 167 -3.64 -1.13 -10.89
CA LEU A 167 -4.48 -0.13 -11.58
C LEU A 167 -3.78 1.22 -11.67
N ARG A 168 -2.98 1.56 -10.65
CA ARG A 168 -2.20 2.79 -10.59
C ARG A 168 -0.95 2.60 -9.73
N LEU A 169 0.19 3.08 -10.24
CA LEU A 169 1.32 3.45 -9.42
C LEU A 169 1.15 4.92 -9.04
N ILE A 170 1.04 5.21 -7.75
CA ILE A 170 0.85 6.57 -7.24
C ILE A 170 2.07 6.98 -6.41
N ASN A 171 2.50 8.23 -6.51
CA ASN A 171 3.61 8.71 -5.68
C ASN A 171 3.21 8.75 -4.20
N ASP A 172 4.11 8.37 -3.28
CA ASP A 172 3.86 8.25 -1.83
C ASP A 172 3.19 9.51 -1.27
N THR A 173 3.76 10.70 -1.54
CA THR A 173 3.22 11.98 -1.07
C THR A 173 1.94 12.39 -1.79
N THR A 174 1.73 12.00 -3.05
CA THR A 174 0.46 12.23 -3.77
C THR A 174 -0.65 11.36 -3.19
N ALA A 175 -0.36 10.12 -2.79
CA ALA A 175 -1.30 9.26 -2.08
C ALA A 175 -1.69 9.89 -0.73
N THR A 176 -0.71 10.37 0.03
CA THR A 176 -0.93 11.10 1.29
C THR A 176 -1.82 12.33 1.08
N ALA A 177 -1.52 13.14 0.06
CA ALA A 177 -2.30 14.32 -0.28
C ALA A 177 -3.75 13.97 -0.70
N LEU A 178 -3.96 12.88 -1.43
CA LEU A 178 -5.29 12.38 -1.76
C LEU A 178 -6.07 12.01 -0.52
N GLY A 179 -5.45 11.24 0.41
CA GLY A 179 -6.06 10.88 1.69
C GLY A 179 -6.43 12.10 2.53
N TYR A 180 -5.58 13.12 2.54
CA TYR A 180 -5.86 14.40 3.19
C TYR A 180 -7.04 15.14 2.54
N GLY A 181 -6.97 15.37 1.22
CA GLY A 181 -7.93 16.21 0.51
C GLY A 181 -9.33 15.60 0.43
N ILE A 182 -9.43 14.30 0.14
CA ILE A 182 -10.72 13.62 -0.02
C ILE A 182 -11.55 13.59 1.27
N THR A 183 -10.91 13.69 2.44
CA THR A 183 -11.59 13.71 3.74
C THR A 183 -11.99 15.11 4.20
N LYS A 184 -11.43 16.18 3.60
CA LYS A 184 -11.72 17.56 3.98
C LYS A 184 -13.00 18.07 3.29
N LEU A 185 -13.88 18.68 4.08
CA LEU A 185 -15.12 19.28 3.58
C LEU A 185 -15.00 20.80 3.39
N ASP A 186 -13.99 21.41 3.98
CA ASP A 186 -13.73 22.85 4.08
C ASP A 186 -12.69 23.35 3.06
N LEU A 187 -12.50 22.64 1.95
CA LEU A 187 -11.59 23.07 0.89
C LEU A 187 -12.17 24.26 0.11
N PRO A 188 -11.29 25.21 -0.33
CA PRO A 188 -11.71 26.39 -1.09
C PRO A 188 -12.43 26.02 -2.39
N GLY A 189 -13.35 26.88 -2.81
CA GLY A 189 -14.04 26.76 -4.10
C GLY A 189 -13.11 26.97 -5.30
N PRO A 190 -13.60 26.73 -6.55
CA PRO A 190 -12.79 26.83 -7.75
C PRO A 190 -12.19 28.23 -7.99
N GLU A 191 -12.92 29.29 -7.63
CA GLU A 191 -12.53 30.69 -7.83
C GLU A 191 -11.75 31.28 -6.63
N GLU A 192 -11.66 30.54 -5.52
CA GLU A 192 -10.97 31.01 -4.33
C GLU A 192 -9.46 30.67 -4.40
N LYS A 193 -8.65 31.36 -3.56
CA LYS A 193 -7.24 31.04 -3.41
C LYS A 193 -7.11 29.59 -2.96
N PRO A 194 -6.29 28.74 -3.64
CA PRO A 194 -6.13 27.36 -3.24
C PRO A 194 -5.48 27.26 -1.86
N ARG A 195 -5.84 26.22 -1.11
CA ARG A 195 -5.14 25.85 0.14
C ARG A 195 -3.83 25.15 -0.23
N ARG A 196 -2.71 25.70 0.22
CA ARG A 196 -1.37 25.16 -0.01
C ARG A 196 -0.89 24.39 1.20
N VAL A 197 -0.59 23.12 0.98
CA VAL A 197 -0.09 22.22 2.03
C VAL A 197 1.27 21.69 1.62
N MET A 198 2.24 21.81 2.52
CA MET A 198 3.52 21.12 2.42
C MET A 198 3.39 19.79 3.13
N PHE A 199 3.55 18.69 2.41
CA PHE A 199 3.70 17.35 2.98
C PHE A 199 5.17 17.05 3.17
N VAL A 200 5.54 16.75 4.41
CA VAL A 200 6.90 16.38 4.83
C VAL A 200 6.87 14.91 5.20
N ASP A 201 7.31 14.06 4.30
CA ASP A 201 7.37 12.61 4.49
C ASP A 201 8.81 12.16 4.72
N ILE A 202 9.11 11.71 5.95
CA ILE A 202 10.42 11.18 6.30
C ILE A 202 10.24 9.75 6.78
N GLY A 203 10.58 8.81 5.89
CA GLY A 203 10.44 7.39 6.10
C GLY A 203 11.68 6.72 6.71
N TYR A 204 11.85 5.45 6.39
CA TYR A 204 13.00 4.65 6.81
C TYR A 204 14.26 4.95 5.98
N SER A 205 14.12 5.12 4.65
CA SER A 205 15.27 5.23 3.73
C SER A 205 15.39 6.56 3.02
N ASP A 206 14.34 7.37 2.96
CA ASP A 206 14.27 8.60 2.17
C ASP A 206 13.34 9.64 2.79
N TYR A 207 13.53 10.87 2.34
CA TYR A 207 12.79 12.06 2.71
C TYR A 207 12.23 12.72 1.45
N THR A 208 10.92 12.97 1.42
CA THR A 208 10.23 13.68 0.34
C THR A 208 9.44 14.86 0.88
N ALA A 209 9.62 16.03 0.28
CA ALA A 209 8.85 17.25 0.54
C ALA A 209 8.02 17.60 -0.70
N THR A 210 6.69 17.70 -0.55
CA THR A 210 5.79 17.96 -1.67
C THR A 210 4.81 19.08 -1.35
N ILE A 211 4.70 20.05 -2.25
CA ILE A 211 3.74 21.15 -2.17
C ILE A 211 2.52 20.79 -3.01
N VAL A 212 1.34 20.83 -2.39
CA VAL A 212 0.06 20.52 -3.04
C VAL A 212 -0.92 21.68 -2.85
N GLU A 213 -1.55 22.09 -3.93
CA GLU A 213 -2.67 23.01 -3.92
C GLU A 213 -4.00 22.25 -3.95
N PHE A 214 -4.89 22.57 -3.00
CA PHE A 214 -6.20 21.96 -2.89
C PHE A 214 -7.32 22.95 -3.22
N ARG A 215 -8.28 22.47 -4.00
CA ARG A 215 -9.60 23.04 -4.16
C ARG A 215 -10.66 21.96 -3.95
N LYS A 216 -11.91 22.35 -3.85
CA LYS A 216 -13.02 21.41 -3.67
C LYS A 216 -13.07 20.41 -4.83
N GLY A 217 -12.83 19.13 -4.52
CA GLY A 217 -12.83 18.04 -5.51
C GLY A 217 -11.54 17.90 -6.34
N GLU A 218 -10.45 18.60 -5.98
CA GLU A 218 -9.23 18.61 -6.78
C GLU A 218 -7.98 18.80 -5.92
N LEU A 219 -6.91 18.11 -6.28
CA LEU A 219 -5.56 18.37 -5.83
C LEU A 219 -4.60 18.54 -7.01
N ASN A 220 -3.69 19.50 -6.90
CA ASN A 220 -2.65 19.79 -7.86
C ASN A 220 -1.29 19.81 -7.16
N VAL A 221 -0.44 18.86 -7.48
CA VAL A 221 0.96 18.85 -7.04
C VAL A 221 1.68 19.98 -7.76
N LYS A 222 2.43 20.81 -7.02
CA LYS A 222 3.16 21.96 -7.57
C LYS A 222 4.66 21.71 -7.68
N ALA A 223 5.23 21.07 -6.68
CA ALA A 223 6.64 20.72 -6.67
C ALA A 223 6.88 19.55 -5.72
N THR A 224 7.90 18.75 -6.01
CA THR A 224 8.37 17.67 -5.17
C THR A 224 9.89 17.63 -5.19
N ALA A 225 10.48 17.65 -3.99
CA ALA A 225 11.92 17.52 -3.79
C ALA A 225 12.19 16.34 -2.82
N CYS A 226 13.34 15.70 -2.96
CA CYS A 226 13.66 14.55 -2.13
C CYS A 226 15.15 14.49 -1.75
N ASP A 227 15.40 13.93 -0.56
CA ASP A 227 16.71 13.45 -0.17
C ASP A 227 16.66 11.92 -0.01
N ARG A 228 17.28 11.20 -0.94
CA ARG A 228 17.26 9.73 -1.01
C ARG A 228 18.16 9.04 0.01
N HIS A 229 18.95 9.80 0.76
CA HIS A 229 19.90 9.32 1.74
C HIS A 229 19.64 9.90 3.13
N PHE A 230 18.37 10.23 3.40
CA PHE A 230 17.91 10.75 4.67
C PHE A 230 16.69 9.97 5.14
N GLY A 231 16.85 9.17 6.17
CA GLY A 231 15.76 8.38 6.75
C GLY A 231 16.15 7.72 8.06
N GLY A 232 15.21 7.01 8.69
CA GLY A 232 15.40 6.38 10.01
C GLY A 232 16.61 5.44 10.06
N ARG A 233 16.93 4.73 8.97
CA ARG A 233 18.10 3.83 8.89
C ARG A 233 19.46 4.55 9.05
N ASN A 234 19.50 5.83 8.63
CA ASN A 234 20.73 6.63 8.76
C ASN A 234 20.99 7.00 10.24
N PHE A 235 19.94 7.26 11.01
CA PHE A 235 20.03 7.44 12.45
C PHE A 235 20.48 6.16 13.17
N ASP A 236 19.90 5.01 12.78
CA ASP A 236 20.27 3.71 13.34
C ASP A 236 21.72 3.37 13.05
N LYS A 237 22.21 3.68 11.84
CA LYS A 237 23.61 3.49 11.46
C LYS A 237 24.54 4.38 12.30
N ALA A 238 24.21 5.67 12.44
CA ALA A 238 25.03 6.61 13.23
C ALA A 238 25.15 6.16 14.70
N LEU A 239 24.05 5.71 15.32
CA LEU A 239 24.08 5.11 16.67
C LEU A 239 24.92 3.85 16.71
N THR A 240 24.80 2.96 15.71
CA THR A 240 25.54 1.70 15.65
C THR A 240 27.05 1.94 15.52
N GLU A 241 27.45 2.92 14.70
CA GLU A 241 28.85 3.32 14.56
C GLU A 241 29.43 3.87 15.89
N HIS A 242 28.67 4.73 16.56
CA HIS A 242 29.04 5.22 17.89
C HIS A 242 29.24 4.07 18.88
N PHE A 243 28.30 3.13 18.95
CA PHE A 243 28.42 1.98 19.83
C PHE A 243 29.57 1.04 19.44
N ALA A 244 29.89 0.92 18.16
CA ALA A 244 31.02 0.12 17.73
C ALA A 244 32.33 0.67 18.30
N ASP A 245 32.50 1.98 18.35
CA ASP A 245 33.66 2.64 18.96
C ASP A 245 33.63 2.54 20.49
N GLU A 246 32.49 2.79 21.10
CA GLU A 246 32.31 2.69 22.55
C GLU A 246 32.55 1.27 23.07
N PHE A 247 32.02 0.25 22.41
CA PHE A 247 32.18 -1.16 22.82
C PHE A 247 33.59 -1.63 22.63
N LYS A 248 34.28 -1.17 21.57
CA LYS A 248 35.71 -1.45 21.39
C LYS A 248 36.56 -0.85 22.50
N GLU A 249 36.24 0.36 22.93
CA GLU A 249 36.95 1.03 24.01
C GLU A 249 36.67 0.40 25.38
N LYS A 250 35.38 0.25 25.73
CA LYS A 250 34.96 -0.18 27.10
C LYS A 250 35.00 -1.68 27.29
N PHE A 251 34.54 -2.46 26.32
CA PHE A 251 34.39 -3.90 26.46
C PHE A 251 35.43 -4.70 25.67
N LYS A 252 36.29 -4.03 24.88
CA LYS A 252 37.34 -4.63 24.06
C LYS A 252 36.82 -5.58 22.95
N ILE A 253 35.57 -5.44 22.54
CA ILE A 253 34.96 -6.18 21.43
C ILE A 253 34.79 -5.27 20.22
N ASP A 254 35.05 -5.77 19.01
CA ASP A 254 34.87 -5.06 17.75
C ASP A 254 33.68 -5.63 16.98
N ILE A 255 32.49 -5.04 17.13
CA ILE A 255 31.27 -5.52 16.49
C ILE A 255 31.30 -5.41 14.96
N ARG A 256 32.18 -4.56 14.39
CA ARG A 256 32.35 -4.45 12.92
C ARG A 256 32.93 -5.73 12.32
N SER A 257 33.68 -6.51 13.11
CA SER A 257 34.23 -7.79 12.67
C SER A 257 33.20 -8.93 12.63
N ASN A 258 32.02 -8.76 13.24
CA ASN A 258 31.00 -9.80 13.35
C ASN A 258 29.64 -9.30 12.83
N PRO A 259 29.20 -9.74 11.64
CA PRO A 259 27.93 -9.31 11.05
C PRO A 259 26.71 -9.55 11.94
N LYS A 260 26.70 -10.61 12.77
CA LYS A 260 25.61 -10.90 13.70
C LYS A 260 25.56 -9.90 14.85
N ALA A 261 26.72 -9.56 15.42
CA ALA A 261 26.82 -8.56 16.47
C ALA A 261 26.42 -7.17 15.92
N TRP A 262 26.88 -6.83 14.73
CA TRP A 262 26.48 -5.60 14.01
C TRP A 262 24.97 -5.51 13.83
N ALA A 263 24.34 -6.55 13.26
CA ALA A 263 22.89 -6.56 13.02
C ALA A 263 22.07 -6.48 14.33
N ARG A 264 22.50 -7.18 15.39
CA ARG A 264 21.86 -7.09 16.71
C ARG A 264 21.97 -5.67 17.31
N THR A 265 23.08 -5.00 17.06
CA THR A 265 23.29 -3.61 17.51
C THR A 265 22.40 -2.64 16.72
N ILE A 266 22.23 -2.80 15.40
CA ILE A 266 21.28 -2.00 14.58
C ILE A 266 19.86 -2.14 15.12
N VAL A 267 19.40 -3.36 15.42
CA VAL A 267 18.06 -3.59 15.98
C VAL A 267 17.88 -2.91 17.34
N ALA A 268 18.92 -2.93 18.19
CA ALA A 268 18.91 -2.25 19.48
C ALA A 268 18.96 -0.73 19.32
N ALA A 269 19.74 -0.21 18.36
CA ALA A 269 19.82 1.21 18.02
C ALA A 269 18.47 1.75 17.50
N GLU A 270 17.76 0.99 16.66
CA GLU A 270 16.40 1.36 16.23
C GLU A 270 15.43 1.49 17.40
N LYS A 271 15.45 0.53 18.35
CA LYS A 271 14.64 0.60 19.56
C LYS A 271 14.99 1.82 20.40
N LEU A 272 16.29 2.04 20.62
CA LEU A 272 16.81 3.18 21.36
C LEU A 272 16.37 4.52 20.75
N LYS A 273 16.53 4.69 19.44
CA LYS A 273 16.06 5.87 18.69
C LYS A 273 14.58 6.15 18.94
N LYS A 274 13.74 5.11 18.88
CA LYS A 274 12.30 5.22 19.12
C LYS A 274 11.99 5.68 20.55
N ILE A 275 12.70 5.14 21.55
CA ILE A 275 12.55 5.55 22.96
C ILE A 275 13.02 7.00 23.15
N LEU A 276 14.16 7.38 22.57
CA LEU A 276 14.70 8.75 22.65
C LEU A 276 13.81 9.79 21.94
N SER A 277 12.93 9.38 21.04
CA SER A 277 11.93 10.29 20.45
C SER A 277 10.88 10.75 21.47
N ALA A 278 10.63 9.96 22.53
CA ALA A 278 9.71 10.30 23.60
C ALA A 278 10.45 10.76 24.87
N ASN A 279 11.56 10.09 25.23
CA ASN A 279 12.31 10.31 26.47
C ASN A 279 13.59 11.11 26.22
N THR A 280 14.08 11.81 27.23
CA THR A 280 15.34 12.58 27.16
C THR A 280 16.58 11.69 27.28
N ALA A 281 16.45 10.49 27.85
CA ALA A 281 17.50 9.50 27.96
C ALA A 281 16.91 8.10 27.92
N ALA A 282 17.66 7.13 27.40
CA ALA A 282 17.24 5.75 27.33
C ALA A 282 18.41 4.78 27.46
N PRO A 283 18.22 3.63 28.17
CA PRO A 283 19.21 2.57 28.25
C PRO A 283 19.20 1.70 27.00
N MET A 284 20.36 1.18 26.61
CA MET A 284 20.52 0.08 25.68
C MET A 284 21.23 -1.08 26.40
N SER A 285 20.70 -2.28 26.24
CA SER A 285 21.31 -3.50 26.77
C SER A 285 21.19 -4.62 25.73
N ILE A 286 22.30 -5.30 25.44
CA ILE A 286 22.33 -6.47 24.57
C ILE A 286 23.12 -7.54 25.29
N GLU A 287 22.45 -8.64 25.66
CA GLU A 287 23.06 -9.78 26.33
C GLU A 287 23.83 -10.63 25.32
N SER A 288 24.99 -11.17 25.74
CA SER A 288 25.83 -12.06 24.93
C SER A 288 26.00 -11.56 23.48
N LEU A 289 26.42 -10.30 23.33
CA LEU A 289 26.51 -9.67 22.02
C LEU A 289 27.59 -10.33 21.16
N MET A 290 28.79 -10.51 21.73
CA MET A 290 29.95 -11.12 21.11
C MET A 290 30.86 -11.64 22.20
N GLU A 291 31.48 -12.84 22.02
CA GLU A 291 32.40 -13.45 22.99
C GLU A 291 31.82 -13.56 24.41
N ASP A 292 30.51 -13.84 24.49
CA ASP A 292 29.72 -13.91 25.73
C ASP A 292 29.72 -12.61 26.58
N VAL A 293 30.04 -11.47 25.96
CA VAL A 293 30.05 -10.17 26.62
C VAL A 293 28.69 -9.51 26.53
N ASP A 294 28.14 -9.12 27.68
CA ASP A 294 26.97 -8.25 27.78
C ASP A 294 27.40 -6.78 27.66
N VAL A 295 26.69 -6.05 26.80
CA VAL A 295 26.94 -4.61 26.67
C VAL A 295 25.78 -3.80 27.19
N ARG A 296 26.10 -2.71 27.84
CA ARG A 296 25.12 -1.75 28.40
C ARG A 296 25.60 -0.33 28.17
N ALA A 297 24.71 0.54 27.74
CA ALA A 297 24.96 1.95 27.55
C ALA A 297 23.74 2.77 27.98
N MET A 298 23.95 4.02 28.32
CA MET A 298 22.89 5.01 28.56
C MET A 298 23.14 6.16 27.59
N VAL A 299 22.16 6.51 26.79
CA VAL A 299 22.27 7.58 25.79
C VAL A 299 21.24 8.66 26.09
N LYS A 300 21.67 9.90 26.00
CA LYS A 300 20.79 11.06 26.06
C LYS A 300 20.38 11.47 24.63
N ARG A 301 19.19 12.09 24.52
CA ARG A 301 18.70 12.62 23.25
C ARG A 301 19.67 13.62 22.62
N GLU A 302 20.24 14.52 23.43
CA GLU A 302 21.21 15.52 22.99
C GLU A 302 22.46 14.89 22.36
N GLU A 303 22.93 13.75 22.93
CA GLU A 303 24.05 12.99 22.37
C GLU A 303 23.69 12.37 21.02
N LEU A 304 22.47 11.81 20.87
CA LEU A 304 21.99 11.34 19.56
C LEU A 304 21.91 12.48 18.55
N GLU A 305 21.39 13.64 18.92
CA GLU A 305 21.27 14.81 18.05
C GLU A 305 22.63 15.31 17.57
N GLU A 306 23.65 15.26 18.42
CA GLU A 306 25.01 15.61 18.04
C GLU A 306 25.62 14.59 17.05
N MET A 307 25.44 13.28 17.30
CA MET A 307 25.89 12.22 16.40
C MET A 307 25.29 12.35 14.99
N VAL A 308 24.01 12.73 14.90
CA VAL A 308 23.29 12.85 13.63
C VAL A 308 23.22 14.28 13.10
N LYS A 309 23.99 15.20 13.69
CA LYS A 309 23.99 16.61 13.27
C LYS A 309 24.17 16.81 11.75
N PRO A 310 25.06 16.10 11.04
CA PRO A 310 25.20 16.21 9.59
C PRO A 310 23.92 15.86 8.81
N LEU A 311 23.06 14.99 9.36
CA LEU A 311 21.74 14.70 8.81
C LEU A 311 20.78 15.85 9.12
N LEU A 312 20.74 16.30 10.38
CA LEU A 312 19.82 17.36 10.82
C LEU A 312 20.06 18.68 10.05
N ASP A 313 21.30 18.99 9.72
CA ASP A 313 21.66 20.17 8.91
C ASP A 313 21.07 20.12 7.47
N ARG A 314 20.62 18.94 7.00
CA ARG A 314 20.01 18.74 5.67
C ARG A 314 18.47 18.76 5.69
N VAL A 315 17.84 18.85 6.86
CA VAL A 315 16.35 18.77 6.99
C VAL A 315 15.65 19.85 6.16
N THR A 316 16.22 21.05 6.05
CA THR A 316 15.60 22.16 5.31
C THR A 316 15.81 22.07 3.79
N VAL A 317 16.80 21.32 3.32
CA VAL A 317 17.20 21.29 1.91
C VAL A 317 16.06 20.89 0.97
N PRO A 318 15.32 19.78 1.18
CA PRO A 318 14.17 19.45 0.32
C PRO A 318 13.03 20.47 0.43
N LEU A 319 12.85 21.13 1.57
CA LEU A 319 11.83 22.18 1.75
C LEU A 319 12.16 23.41 0.89
N GLU A 320 13.41 23.86 0.93
CA GLU A 320 13.91 24.98 0.13
C GLU A 320 13.81 24.68 -1.37
N GLN A 321 14.20 23.48 -1.79
CA GLN A 321 14.12 23.04 -3.18
C GLN A 321 12.66 23.02 -3.68
N ALA A 322 11.73 22.43 -2.92
CA ALA A 322 10.33 22.38 -3.30
C ALA A 322 9.70 23.77 -3.39
N LEU A 323 10.03 24.69 -2.45
CA LEU A 323 9.56 26.08 -2.49
C LEU A 323 10.13 26.84 -3.70
N ALA A 324 11.41 26.68 -3.97
CA ALA A 324 12.06 27.32 -5.12
C ALA A 324 11.46 26.85 -6.46
N GLU A 325 11.20 25.53 -6.61
CA GLU A 325 10.56 24.96 -7.80
C GLU A 325 9.14 25.47 -7.97
N ALA A 326 8.37 25.55 -6.88
CA ALA A 326 7.01 26.08 -6.90
C ALA A 326 6.97 27.62 -7.03
N LYS A 327 8.11 28.31 -6.93
CA LYS A 327 8.21 29.78 -6.86
C LYS A 327 7.39 30.38 -5.72
N LEU A 328 7.42 29.72 -4.58
CA LEU A 328 6.70 30.09 -3.34
C LEU A 328 7.70 30.39 -2.22
N LYS A 329 7.20 31.11 -1.21
CA LYS A 329 7.92 31.38 0.04
C LYS A 329 7.32 30.56 1.17
N PRO A 330 8.02 30.36 2.32
CA PRO A 330 7.47 29.66 3.48
C PRO A 330 6.13 30.24 3.99
N GLU A 331 5.94 31.57 3.85
CA GLU A 331 4.70 32.25 4.26
C GLU A 331 3.49 31.87 3.39
N ASP A 332 3.72 31.48 2.14
CA ASP A 332 2.69 31.10 1.18
C ASP A 332 2.08 29.72 1.46
N ILE A 333 2.69 28.93 2.32
CA ILE A 333 2.22 27.60 2.73
C ILE A 333 1.24 27.77 3.89
N ASP A 334 0.01 27.28 3.73
CA ASP A 334 -1.03 27.40 4.75
C ASP A 334 -0.84 26.38 5.88
N PHE A 335 -0.49 25.12 5.55
CA PHE A 335 -0.26 24.03 6.50
C PHE A 335 0.97 23.20 6.14
N VAL A 336 1.64 22.69 7.16
CA VAL A 336 2.77 21.75 7.03
C VAL A 336 2.36 20.44 7.70
N GLU A 337 2.05 19.43 6.91
CA GLU A 337 1.60 18.12 7.37
C GLU A 337 2.75 17.14 7.45
N MET A 338 3.00 16.58 8.64
CA MET A 338 4.13 15.69 8.91
C MET A 338 3.70 14.23 8.83
N VAL A 339 4.33 13.45 7.96
CA VAL A 339 4.10 12.00 7.77
C VAL A 339 5.41 11.23 7.76
N GLY A 340 5.33 9.91 7.83
CA GLY A 340 6.50 9.04 7.96
C GLY A 340 7.02 8.92 9.38
N GLY A 341 7.53 7.74 9.73
CA GLY A 341 7.91 7.39 11.11
C GLY A 341 9.04 8.22 11.68
N CYS A 342 9.99 8.66 10.84
CA CYS A 342 11.15 9.43 11.27
C CYS A 342 10.80 10.88 11.64
N THR A 343 9.66 11.42 11.24
CA THR A 343 9.17 12.74 11.65
C THR A 343 8.83 12.82 13.14
N ARG A 344 8.85 11.69 13.86
CA ARG A 344 8.69 11.65 15.31
C ARG A 344 9.91 12.16 16.08
N VAL A 345 11.09 12.19 15.45
CA VAL A 345 12.33 12.71 16.04
C VAL A 345 12.17 14.19 16.37
N PRO A 346 12.35 14.62 17.65
CA PRO A 346 12.10 16.00 18.07
C PRO A 346 12.90 17.04 17.28
N ALA A 347 14.20 16.81 17.08
CA ALA A 347 15.07 17.73 16.36
C ALA A 347 14.62 17.99 14.91
N ILE A 348 14.01 17.00 14.25
CA ILE A 348 13.42 17.18 12.92
C ILE A 348 12.21 18.11 12.98
N LYS A 349 11.32 17.90 13.96
CA LYS A 349 10.14 18.76 14.16
C LYS A 349 10.56 20.20 14.44
N ASP A 350 11.56 20.39 15.29
CA ASP A 350 12.08 21.70 15.66
C ASP A 350 12.72 22.41 14.46
N ALA A 351 13.48 21.70 13.62
CA ALA A 351 14.07 22.24 12.40
C ALA A 351 13.00 22.70 11.40
N VAL A 352 11.99 21.87 11.13
CA VAL A 352 10.87 22.19 10.23
C VAL A 352 10.00 23.32 10.79
N ASN A 353 9.69 23.30 12.08
CA ASN A 353 8.94 24.36 12.76
C ASN A 353 9.66 25.70 12.67
N LYS A 354 10.97 25.71 12.97
CA LYS A 354 11.81 26.93 12.86
C LYS A 354 11.86 27.47 11.43
N PHE A 355 11.91 26.56 10.44
CA PHE A 355 11.97 26.95 9.03
C PHE A 355 10.68 27.64 8.56
N PHE A 356 9.52 27.14 8.91
CA PHE A 356 8.24 27.73 8.51
C PHE A 356 7.75 28.82 9.47
N GLY A 357 8.24 28.87 10.71
CA GLY A 357 7.78 29.82 11.73
C GLY A 357 6.30 29.64 12.12
N LYS A 358 5.74 28.44 11.96
CA LYS A 358 4.33 28.13 12.25
C LYS A 358 4.19 26.70 12.80
N ASN A 359 3.08 26.44 13.50
CA ASN A 359 2.80 25.13 14.05
C ASN A 359 2.67 24.06 12.97
N LEU A 360 3.29 22.91 13.21
CA LEU A 360 3.21 21.74 12.35
C LEU A 360 1.87 21.02 12.55
N SER A 361 1.38 20.40 11.49
CA SER A 361 0.14 19.62 11.46
C SER A 361 0.42 18.13 11.50
N PHE A 362 -0.39 17.39 12.26
CA PHE A 362 -0.33 15.94 12.45
C PHE A 362 -1.74 15.34 12.34
N THR A 363 -2.53 15.81 11.37
CA THR A 363 -3.92 15.38 11.24
C THR A 363 -4.07 14.00 10.62
N LEU A 364 -3.02 13.53 9.94
CA LEU A 364 -2.95 12.19 9.37
C LEU A 364 -2.24 11.22 10.30
N ASN A 365 -2.58 9.94 10.20
CA ASN A 365 -1.77 8.89 10.81
C ASN A 365 -0.45 8.78 10.05
N GLN A 366 0.66 9.08 10.72
CA GLN A 366 2.00 9.16 10.12
C GLN A 366 2.46 7.86 9.45
N ASP A 367 1.98 6.69 9.91
CA ASP A 367 2.37 5.38 9.38
C ASP A 367 1.40 4.84 8.33
N GLU A 368 0.14 5.31 8.31
CA GLU A 368 -0.94 4.75 7.50
C GLU A 368 -1.42 5.67 6.35
N ALA A 369 -0.98 6.91 6.34
CA ALA A 369 -1.50 7.95 5.43
C ALA A 369 -1.36 7.54 3.95
N ILE A 370 -0.22 6.96 3.58
CA ILE A 370 0.05 6.50 2.21
C ILE A 370 -0.88 5.35 1.82
N ALA A 371 -1.00 4.30 2.67
CA ALA A 371 -1.86 3.16 2.39
C ALA A 371 -3.34 3.56 2.26
N ARG A 372 -3.81 4.49 3.11
CA ARG A 372 -5.16 5.05 3.03
C ARG A 372 -5.36 5.82 1.73
N GLY A 373 -4.40 6.63 1.32
CA GLY A 373 -4.43 7.34 0.05
C GLY A 373 -4.43 6.41 -1.16
N CYS A 374 -3.63 5.33 -1.13
CA CYS A 374 -3.65 4.29 -2.16
C CYS A 374 -5.02 3.61 -2.26
N ALA A 375 -5.65 3.31 -1.13
CA ALA A 375 -6.99 2.72 -1.12
C ALA A 375 -8.05 3.69 -1.68
N PHE A 376 -8.00 4.99 -1.36
CA PHE A 376 -8.85 5.99 -2.01
C PHE A 376 -8.59 6.07 -3.52
N SER A 377 -7.33 6.05 -3.96
CA SER A 377 -6.99 6.03 -5.38
C SER A 377 -7.55 4.79 -6.10
N CYS A 378 -7.49 3.62 -5.46
CA CYS A 378 -8.10 2.40 -5.99
C CYS A 378 -9.63 2.51 -6.04
N ALA A 379 -10.26 3.10 -5.03
CA ALA A 379 -11.71 3.32 -4.98
C ALA A 379 -12.21 4.26 -6.09
N ILE A 380 -11.47 5.33 -6.39
CA ILE A 380 -11.78 6.26 -7.50
C ILE A 380 -11.77 5.54 -8.85
N LEU A 381 -10.85 4.58 -9.04
CA LEU A 381 -10.72 3.81 -10.28
C LEU A 381 -11.68 2.62 -10.35
N SER A 382 -12.34 2.27 -9.26
CA SER A 382 -13.25 1.13 -9.18
C SER A 382 -14.65 1.50 -9.63
N PRO A 383 -15.28 0.74 -10.55
CA PRO A 383 -16.66 0.99 -10.94
C PRO A 383 -17.69 0.59 -9.86
N VAL A 384 -17.27 -0.15 -8.83
CA VAL A 384 -18.14 -0.72 -7.79
C VAL A 384 -18.28 0.21 -6.58
N PHE A 385 -17.22 0.97 -6.26
CA PHE A 385 -17.21 1.87 -5.11
C PHE A 385 -17.54 3.30 -5.54
N ARG A 386 -18.52 3.90 -4.86
CA ARG A 386 -18.81 5.33 -5.02
C ARG A 386 -18.06 6.10 -3.94
N VAL A 387 -17.07 6.84 -4.35
CA VAL A 387 -16.38 7.84 -3.53
C VAL A 387 -16.71 9.21 -4.08
N ARG A 388 -16.49 10.24 -3.27
CA ARG A 388 -16.62 11.62 -3.73
C ARG A 388 -15.69 11.86 -4.92
N ASP A 389 -16.18 12.54 -5.95
CA ASP A 389 -15.37 12.95 -7.09
C ASP A 389 -14.18 13.78 -6.62
N PHE A 390 -12.99 13.32 -6.96
CA PHE A 390 -11.74 13.98 -6.59
C PHE A 390 -10.68 13.77 -7.68
N SER A 391 -10.29 14.85 -8.32
CA SER A 391 -9.28 14.84 -9.38
C SER A 391 -7.87 14.92 -8.78
N VAL A 392 -6.96 14.13 -9.30
CA VAL A 392 -5.58 14.04 -8.84
C VAL A 392 -4.65 14.39 -9.98
N HIS A 393 -4.03 15.56 -9.89
CA HIS A 393 -3.04 16.04 -10.84
C HIS A 393 -1.65 15.99 -10.21
N ASP A 394 -0.87 15.01 -10.63
CA ASP A 394 0.53 14.84 -10.25
C ASP A 394 1.45 15.54 -11.25
N ILE A 395 2.76 15.51 -11.03
CA ILE A 395 3.74 16.17 -11.88
C ILE A 395 4.84 15.22 -12.35
N VAL A 396 5.43 15.59 -13.50
CA VAL A 396 6.62 14.93 -14.06
C VAL A 396 7.84 15.33 -13.23
N SER A 397 8.53 14.33 -12.67
CA SER A 397 9.73 14.56 -11.86
C SER A 397 10.97 14.86 -12.70
N TYR A 398 11.10 14.24 -13.86
CA TYR A 398 12.25 14.38 -14.76
C TYR A 398 11.81 14.70 -16.18
N PRO A 399 12.42 15.69 -16.86
CA PRO A 399 12.02 16.05 -18.21
C PRO A 399 12.36 14.92 -19.20
N ILE A 400 11.42 14.66 -20.12
CA ILE A 400 11.57 13.64 -21.16
C ILE A 400 11.64 14.29 -22.51
N GLU A 401 12.68 13.94 -23.29
CA GLU A 401 12.85 14.34 -24.67
C GLU A 401 12.75 13.15 -25.61
N PHE A 402 12.28 13.41 -26.81
CA PHE A 402 12.38 12.50 -27.94
C PHE A 402 13.50 12.96 -28.84
N THR A 403 14.26 12.02 -29.37
CA THR A 403 15.29 12.22 -30.35
C THR A 403 15.03 11.33 -31.57
N TRP A 404 15.45 11.77 -32.75
CA TRP A 404 15.29 11.02 -34.01
C TRP A 404 16.44 11.35 -34.99
N GLU A 405 16.60 10.52 -35.99
CA GLU A 405 17.54 10.78 -37.08
C GLU A 405 16.98 11.85 -38.00
N GLN A 406 17.86 12.76 -38.44
CA GLN A 406 17.53 13.83 -39.38
C GLN A 406 17.02 13.23 -40.69
N SER A 407 15.91 13.75 -41.20
CA SER A 407 15.43 13.36 -42.52
C SER A 407 16.33 13.90 -43.63
N PRO A 408 16.75 13.08 -44.59
CA PRO A 408 17.50 13.56 -45.76
C PRO A 408 16.77 14.65 -46.52
N ASP A 409 15.44 14.64 -46.48
CA ASP A 409 14.57 15.56 -47.19
C ASP A 409 14.35 16.90 -46.44
N ILE A 410 14.85 17.02 -45.20
CA ILE A 410 14.65 18.20 -44.33
C ILE A 410 16.00 18.55 -43.67
N PRO A 411 16.89 19.31 -44.37
CA PRO A 411 18.26 19.57 -43.90
C PRO A 411 18.38 20.37 -42.62
N ASP A 412 17.38 21.21 -42.30
CA ASP A 412 17.39 22.11 -41.13
C ASP A 412 16.45 21.61 -40.03
N GLU A 413 16.13 20.30 -39.97
CA GLU A 413 15.28 19.74 -38.97
C GLU A 413 15.93 19.64 -37.60
N ASP A 414 15.26 20.12 -36.57
CA ASP A 414 15.59 19.77 -35.18
C ASP A 414 15.44 18.26 -34.96
N THR A 415 16.46 17.63 -34.38
CA THR A 415 16.49 16.17 -34.14
C THR A 415 16.18 15.79 -32.72
N SER A 416 15.75 16.73 -31.90
CA SER A 416 15.34 16.51 -30.51
C SER A 416 14.23 17.48 -30.09
N LEU A 417 13.37 17.02 -29.20
CA LEU A 417 12.30 17.83 -28.61
C LEU A 417 12.01 17.37 -27.19
N THR A 418 12.10 18.26 -26.21
CA THR A 418 11.60 18.00 -24.86
C THR A 418 10.08 18.10 -24.86
N VAL A 419 9.42 16.96 -24.78
CA VAL A 419 7.96 16.87 -24.87
C VAL A 419 7.31 17.06 -23.50
N PHE A 420 7.89 16.46 -22.46
CA PHE A 420 7.39 16.59 -21.09
C PHE A 420 8.45 17.27 -20.22
N ASN A 421 8.20 18.50 -19.86
CA ASN A 421 9.08 19.25 -18.97
C ASN A 421 8.86 18.83 -17.50
N LYS A 422 9.89 19.00 -16.65
CA LYS A 422 9.71 18.87 -15.19
C LYS A 422 8.56 19.75 -14.71
N GLY A 423 7.68 19.23 -13.86
CA GLY A 423 6.52 19.94 -13.37
C GLY A 423 5.28 19.92 -14.29
N ASN A 424 5.38 19.34 -15.50
CA ASN A 424 4.17 19.15 -16.30
C ASN A 424 3.20 18.22 -15.59
N VAL A 425 1.91 18.48 -15.78
CA VAL A 425 0.82 17.68 -15.17
C VAL A 425 0.84 16.25 -15.71
N MET A 426 0.59 15.30 -14.84
CA MET A 426 0.51 13.88 -15.12
C MET A 426 -0.79 13.30 -14.51
N PRO A 427 -1.59 12.51 -15.23
CA PRO A 427 -1.39 12.05 -16.61
C PRO A 427 -1.58 13.15 -17.66
N SER A 428 -0.88 13.07 -18.77
CA SER A 428 -1.03 14.02 -19.88
C SER A 428 -0.71 13.41 -21.23
N THR A 429 -1.25 14.01 -22.27
CA THR A 429 -1.08 13.58 -23.65
C THR A 429 -0.58 14.71 -24.51
N LYS A 430 0.42 14.46 -25.35
CA LYS A 430 0.96 15.39 -26.33
C LYS A 430 0.89 14.75 -27.72
N ILE A 431 0.60 15.56 -28.73
CA ILE A 431 0.61 15.13 -30.12
C ILE A 431 1.87 15.68 -30.79
N LEU A 432 2.72 14.79 -31.28
CA LEU A 432 3.91 15.12 -32.05
C LEU A 432 3.56 15.03 -33.54
N THR A 433 3.97 16.01 -34.33
CA THR A 433 3.74 16.03 -35.76
C THR A 433 5.06 15.93 -36.51
N PHE A 434 5.16 14.95 -37.39
CA PHE A 434 6.32 14.72 -38.24
C PHE A 434 5.91 14.73 -39.71
N TYR A 435 6.79 15.27 -40.55
CA TYR A 435 6.67 15.20 -42.00
C TYR A 435 7.70 14.21 -42.52
N ARG A 436 7.23 13.07 -43.05
CA ARG A 436 8.11 11.96 -43.44
C ARG A 436 7.66 11.32 -44.75
N LYS A 437 8.64 10.83 -45.53
CA LYS A 437 8.41 10.02 -46.72
C LYS A 437 8.71 8.54 -46.53
N GLN A 438 9.38 8.21 -45.39
CA GLN A 438 9.83 6.85 -45.07
C GLN A 438 9.57 6.55 -43.58
N PRO A 439 9.50 5.25 -43.21
CA PRO A 439 9.49 4.85 -41.80
C PRO A 439 10.65 5.44 -41.01
N PHE A 440 10.43 5.75 -39.76
CA PHE A 440 11.42 6.38 -38.89
C PHE A 440 11.32 5.91 -37.46
N ASP A 441 12.41 6.07 -36.71
CA ASP A 441 12.51 5.72 -35.32
C ASP A 441 12.56 6.96 -34.43
N LEU A 442 11.97 6.85 -33.24
CA LEU A 442 12.06 7.83 -32.17
C LEU A 442 12.68 7.16 -30.96
N GLU A 443 13.61 7.81 -30.32
CA GLU A 443 14.08 7.42 -28.99
C GLU A 443 13.61 8.42 -27.95
N ALA A 444 13.04 7.90 -26.87
CA ALA A 444 12.70 8.70 -25.70
C ALA A 444 13.78 8.51 -24.63
N ARG A 445 14.22 9.61 -24.03
CA ARG A 445 15.19 9.61 -22.94
C ARG A 445 14.94 10.78 -21.99
N TYR A 446 15.53 10.70 -20.82
CA TYR A 446 15.53 11.84 -19.91
C TYR A 446 16.49 12.92 -20.41
N ALA A 447 16.01 14.16 -20.50
CA ALA A 447 16.76 15.29 -21.05
C ALA A 447 17.93 15.74 -20.14
N ASN A 448 17.85 15.44 -18.83
CA ASN A 448 18.89 15.76 -17.85
C ASN A 448 19.34 14.51 -17.09
N PRO A 449 20.29 13.72 -17.62
CA PRO A 449 20.79 12.50 -16.98
C PRO A 449 21.44 12.73 -15.61
N GLU A 450 22.10 13.86 -15.41
CA GLU A 450 22.78 14.21 -14.15
C GLU A 450 21.79 14.43 -12.98
N GLY A 451 20.55 14.76 -13.29
CA GLY A 451 19.49 14.94 -12.30
C GLY A 451 18.79 13.64 -11.89
N LEU A 452 19.13 12.50 -12.50
CA LEU A 452 18.52 11.22 -12.20
C LEU A 452 19.02 10.63 -10.88
N PRO A 453 18.24 9.75 -10.23
CA PRO A 453 18.62 9.12 -8.98
C PRO A 453 19.71 8.05 -9.18
N GLY A 454 20.96 8.35 -8.86
CA GLY A 454 22.12 7.49 -9.13
C GLY A 454 22.56 7.59 -10.59
N LYS A 455 23.09 6.51 -11.14
CA LYS A 455 23.41 6.38 -12.57
C LYS A 455 22.39 5.51 -13.31
N VAL A 456 21.10 5.79 -13.09
CA VAL A 456 20.04 5.12 -13.83
C VAL A 456 20.20 5.43 -15.32
N ASN A 457 20.00 4.42 -16.17
CA ASN A 457 20.01 4.59 -17.60
C ASN A 457 18.98 5.65 -18.01
N PRO A 458 19.37 6.76 -18.68
CA PRO A 458 18.44 7.79 -19.11
C PRO A 458 17.49 7.36 -20.22
N TRP A 459 17.75 6.23 -20.87
CA TRP A 459 16.88 5.69 -21.92
C TRP A 459 15.52 5.25 -21.37
N VAL A 460 14.45 5.66 -22.04
CA VAL A 460 13.06 5.35 -21.67
C VAL A 460 12.44 4.36 -22.64
N GLY A 461 12.69 4.53 -23.95
CA GLY A 461 12.17 3.61 -24.95
C GLY A 461 12.51 4.02 -26.37
N ARG A 462 12.35 3.06 -27.30
CA ARG A 462 12.45 3.24 -28.74
C ARG A 462 11.12 2.90 -29.39
N PHE A 463 10.69 3.75 -30.33
CA PHE A 463 9.41 3.63 -31.01
C PHE A 463 9.64 3.71 -32.51
N SER A 464 9.37 2.61 -33.22
CA SER A 464 9.53 2.53 -34.67
C SER A 464 8.18 2.75 -35.34
N VAL A 465 8.04 3.83 -36.10
CA VAL A 465 6.83 4.18 -36.85
C VAL A 465 6.91 3.59 -38.24
N LYS A 466 5.98 2.68 -38.55
CA LYS A 466 5.94 1.92 -39.82
C LYS A 466 4.79 2.41 -40.71
N GLY A 467 4.82 2.00 -41.99
CA GLY A 467 3.75 2.31 -42.92
C GLY A 467 3.78 3.73 -43.49
N VAL A 468 4.82 4.49 -43.18
CA VAL A 468 5.05 5.83 -43.71
C VAL A 468 5.58 5.73 -45.14
N LYS A 469 5.00 6.47 -46.07
CA LYS A 469 5.37 6.54 -47.50
C LYS A 469 5.03 7.91 -48.06
N ALA A 470 5.79 8.36 -49.03
CA ALA A 470 5.41 9.53 -49.85
C ALA A 470 4.04 9.30 -50.53
N ASP A 471 3.31 10.38 -50.80
CA ASP A 471 2.09 10.33 -51.58
C ASP A 471 2.37 10.16 -53.09
N ALA A 472 1.33 10.17 -53.91
CA ALA A 472 1.46 10.01 -55.36
C ALA A 472 2.20 11.18 -56.05
N ASN A 473 2.35 12.32 -55.35
CA ASN A 473 3.03 13.53 -55.83
C ASN A 473 4.45 13.65 -55.26
N ASP A 474 4.93 12.62 -54.53
CA ASP A 474 6.17 12.64 -53.73
C ASP A 474 6.17 13.67 -52.60
N ASP A 475 4.98 14.01 -52.07
CA ASP A 475 4.83 14.88 -50.91
C ASP A 475 4.95 14.10 -49.59
N PHE A 476 5.27 14.85 -48.51
CA PHE A 476 5.41 14.29 -47.17
C PHE A 476 4.06 13.78 -46.61
N MET A 477 4.08 12.60 -46.02
CA MET A 477 3.02 12.17 -45.14
C MET A 477 3.07 12.95 -43.84
N ILE A 478 1.94 13.54 -43.44
CA ILE A 478 1.80 14.24 -42.13
C ILE A 478 1.47 13.22 -41.07
N CYS A 479 2.49 12.79 -40.34
CA CYS A 479 2.37 11.79 -39.27
C CYS A 479 2.07 12.47 -37.92
N LYS A 480 1.04 12.04 -37.24
CA LYS A 480 0.69 12.49 -35.89
C LYS A 480 0.82 11.34 -34.90
N LEU A 481 1.67 11.53 -33.90
CA LEU A 481 1.98 10.54 -32.88
C LEU A 481 1.50 11.00 -31.52
N LYS A 482 0.74 10.16 -30.83
CA LYS A 482 0.14 10.44 -29.53
C LYS A 482 1.05 9.93 -28.43
N ALA A 483 1.90 10.78 -27.88
CA ALA A 483 2.74 10.50 -26.72
C ALA A 483 1.95 10.76 -25.44
N ARG A 484 1.92 9.79 -24.54
CA ARG A 484 1.18 9.88 -23.28
C ARG A 484 2.00 9.44 -22.08
N LEU A 485 1.99 10.26 -21.06
CA LEU A 485 2.30 9.85 -19.70
C LEU A 485 1.02 9.36 -19.03
N ASN A 486 0.99 8.09 -18.70
CA ASN A 486 -0.20 7.43 -18.15
C ASN A 486 -0.35 7.61 -16.63
N LEU A 487 -1.35 6.97 -16.02
CA LEU A 487 -1.60 6.99 -14.57
C LEU A 487 -0.47 6.38 -13.73
N HIS A 488 0.43 5.60 -14.34
CA HIS A 488 1.59 5.04 -13.66
C HIS A 488 2.82 5.97 -13.71
N GLY A 489 2.73 7.10 -14.40
CA GLY A 489 3.88 7.97 -14.67
C GLY A 489 4.85 7.38 -15.69
N ILE A 490 4.36 6.52 -16.58
CA ILE A 490 5.12 5.80 -17.60
C ILE A 490 4.80 6.38 -18.97
N LEU A 491 5.86 6.59 -19.77
CA LEU A 491 5.73 7.06 -21.14
C LEU A 491 5.33 5.92 -22.08
N ASN A 492 4.30 6.18 -22.89
CA ASN A 492 3.90 5.34 -23.99
C ASN A 492 3.60 6.17 -25.23
N LEU A 493 3.88 5.61 -26.41
CA LEU A 493 3.38 6.11 -27.67
C LEU A 493 2.13 5.30 -28.02
N GLU A 494 0.94 5.85 -27.67
CA GLU A 494 -0.34 5.10 -27.72
C GLU A 494 -0.80 4.79 -29.12
N SER A 495 -0.63 5.74 -30.04
CA SER A 495 -1.08 5.59 -31.42
C SER A 495 -0.35 6.54 -32.36
N GLY A 496 -0.21 6.12 -33.60
CA GLY A 496 0.18 6.95 -34.73
C GLY A 496 -0.91 6.94 -35.78
N TYR A 497 -1.12 8.04 -36.43
CA TYR A 497 -2.01 8.17 -37.57
C TYR A 497 -1.49 9.26 -38.51
N TYR A 498 -1.94 9.21 -39.78
CA TYR A 498 -1.61 10.27 -40.71
C TYR A 498 -2.87 11.05 -41.14
N VAL A 499 -2.64 12.31 -41.48
CA VAL A 499 -3.67 13.25 -41.88
C VAL A 499 -3.34 13.81 -43.26
N GLU A 500 -4.37 14.22 -44.00
CA GLU A 500 -4.28 14.96 -45.24
C GLU A 500 -5.04 16.27 -45.12
N ASP A 501 -4.51 17.34 -45.74
CA ASP A 501 -5.19 18.61 -45.84
C ASP A 501 -6.31 18.54 -46.88
N VAL A 502 -7.54 18.56 -46.47
CA VAL A 502 -8.74 18.56 -47.34
C VAL A 502 -9.39 19.94 -47.28
N GLU A 503 -9.67 20.53 -48.43
CA GLU A 503 -10.45 21.74 -48.51
C GLU A 503 -11.92 21.42 -48.20
N VAL A 504 -12.43 21.93 -47.09
CA VAL A 504 -13.83 21.81 -46.68
C VAL A 504 -14.48 23.19 -46.79
N GLU A 505 -15.62 23.23 -47.45
CA GLU A 505 -16.43 24.45 -47.50
C GLU A 505 -17.26 24.58 -46.22
N GLU A 506 -16.85 25.52 -45.35
CA GLU A 506 -17.62 25.85 -44.14
C GLU A 506 -18.55 27.03 -44.41
N PRO A 507 -19.82 26.98 -43.99
CA PRO A 507 -20.70 28.13 -44.09
C PRO A 507 -20.21 29.25 -43.16
N VAL A 508 -20.09 30.44 -43.70
CA VAL A 508 -19.76 31.64 -42.90
C VAL A 508 -20.98 31.97 -42.06
N GLU A 509 -20.90 31.85 -40.75
CA GLU A 509 -21.84 32.48 -39.80
C GLU A 509 -21.61 33.99 -39.78
N ASP A 510 -22.50 34.74 -40.41
CA ASP A 510 -22.50 36.21 -40.26
C ASP A 510 -22.81 36.56 -38.79
N GLU A 511 -21.89 37.31 -38.16
CA GLU A 511 -22.14 37.95 -36.88
C GLU A 511 -23.43 38.76 -36.95
N LYS A 512 -24.48 38.32 -36.27
CA LYS A 512 -25.70 39.09 -36.06
C LYS A 512 -25.36 40.38 -35.31
N LYS A 513 -25.33 41.49 -36.07
CA LYS A 513 -25.50 42.82 -35.48
C LYS A 513 -26.95 42.91 -35.01
N GLU A 514 -27.14 43.08 -33.73
CA GLU A 514 -28.41 43.51 -33.15
C GLU A 514 -28.79 44.88 -33.73
N GLY A 515 -29.95 44.96 -34.34
CA GLY A 515 -30.58 46.22 -34.73
C GLY A 515 -31.60 46.07 -35.87
N ASP A 516 -32.82 46.11 -35.49
CA ASP A 516 -34.02 46.51 -36.24
C ASP A 516 -34.87 45.48 -36.99
N ALA A 517 -36.15 45.69 -36.76
CA ALA A 517 -37.30 44.87 -37.06
C ALA A 517 -37.73 44.89 -38.55
N MET A 518 -38.50 43.84 -38.90
CA MET A 518 -39.51 43.73 -39.97
C MET A 518 -39.07 43.97 -41.43
N ASP A 519 -38.92 42.92 -42.21
CA ASP A 519 -39.86 42.71 -43.31
C ASP A 519 -39.81 41.28 -43.93
N THR A 520 -40.92 40.80 -44.35
CA THR A 520 -41.23 39.54 -45.00
C THR A 520 -40.70 39.48 -46.44
N ASP A 521 -40.45 38.26 -46.93
CA ASP A 521 -40.11 37.84 -48.28
C ASP A 521 -38.72 38.18 -48.81
N ALA A 522 -37.83 37.22 -48.72
CA ALA A 522 -36.72 37.12 -49.66
C ALA A 522 -36.21 35.67 -49.84
N ALA A 523 -36.15 35.30 -51.08
CA ALA A 523 -35.60 34.07 -51.59
C ALA A 523 -34.25 33.65 -50.95
N GLU A 524 -34.03 32.34 -50.77
CA GLU A 524 -32.77 31.71 -50.36
C GLU A 524 -31.58 32.24 -51.18
N GLN A 525 -30.81 33.17 -50.59
CA GLN A 525 -29.51 33.50 -51.13
C GLN A 525 -28.53 32.40 -50.80
N PRO A 526 -27.62 32.00 -51.76
CA PRO A 526 -26.62 30.99 -51.53
C PRO A 526 -25.71 31.43 -50.38
N LYS A 527 -25.65 30.64 -49.27
CA LYS A 527 -24.75 30.87 -48.13
C LYS A 527 -23.31 30.94 -48.66
N LYS A 528 -22.63 32.04 -48.41
CA LYS A 528 -21.22 32.21 -48.73
C LYS A 528 -20.45 31.16 -47.97
N THR A 529 -19.84 30.20 -48.68
CA THR A 529 -18.94 29.19 -48.15
C THR A 529 -17.51 29.72 -48.20
N ARG A 530 -16.76 29.58 -47.11
CA ARG A 530 -15.32 29.82 -47.09
C ARG A 530 -14.60 28.47 -47.20
N LYS A 531 -13.69 28.33 -48.12
CA LYS A 531 -12.80 27.17 -48.22
C LYS A 531 -11.79 27.22 -47.07
N VAL A 532 -11.88 26.29 -46.14
CA VAL A 532 -10.95 26.13 -45.01
C VAL A 532 -10.21 24.82 -45.23
N LYS A 533 -8.86 24.85 -45.16
CA LYS A 533 -8.06 23.63 -45.11
C LYS A 533 -8.21 22.96 -43.77
N LYS A 534 -8.79 21.76 -43.72
CA LYS A 534 -8.98 20.98 -42.51
C LYS A 534 -8.20 19.67 -42.61
N GLN A 535 -7.45 19.36 -41.53
CA GLN A 535 -6.72 18.10 -41.46
C GLN A 535 -7.67 16.94 -41.15
N VAL A 536 -7.78 15.98 -42.04
CA VAL A 536 -8.65 14.81 -41.93
C VAL A 536 -7.78 13.57 -41.72
N ARG A 537 -8.07 12.79 -40.67
CA ARG A 537 -7.40 11.50 -40.40
C ARG A 537 -7.74 10.52 -41.55
N LYS A 538 -6.72 9.90 -42.15
CA LYS A 538 -6.86 8.97 -43.27
C LYS A 538 -6.56 7.51 -42.90
N GLY A 539 -5.64 7.29 -41.99
CA GLY A 539 -5.31 5.93 -41.55
C GLY A 539 -4.37 5.89 -40.35
N ASP A 540 -4.18 4.69 -39.85
CA ASP A 540 -3.33 4.42 -38.69
C ASP A 540 -1.91 4.06 -39.14
N LEU A 541 -0.93 4.43 -38.33
CA LEU A 541 0.48 4.08 -38.48
C LEU A 541 0.85 3.04 -37.44
N PRO A 542 1.27 1.83 -37.81
CA PRO A 542 1.73 0.84 -36.86
C PRO A 542 3.00 1.30 -36.15
N ILE A 543 3.03 1.14 -34.83
CA ILE A 543 4.18 1.49 -34.01
C ILE A 543 4.69 0.22 -33.32
N SER A 544 5.99 -0.06 -33.47
CA SER A 544 6.68 -1.07 -32.66
C SER A 544 7.36 -0.38 -31.49
N THR A 545 7.15 -0.91 -30.28
CA THR A 545 7.66 -0.31 -29.05
C THR A 545 8.70 -1.23 -28.42
N GLY A 546 9.88 -0.68 -28.09
CA GLY A 546 10.91 -1.29 -27.24
C GLY A 546 11.07 -0.46 -25.97
N THR A 547 10.91 -1.06 -24.81
CA THR A 547 11.05 -0.41 -23.51
C THR A 547 11.79 -1.33 -22.53
N ALA A 548 12.05 -0.85 -21.32
CA ALA A 548 12.68 -1.65 -20.28
C ALA A 548 11.73 -2.68 -19.61
N GLN A 549 10.49 -2.79 -20.07
CA GLN A 549 9.54 -3.79 -19.58
C GLN A 549 10.01 -5.20 -19.98
N LEU A 550 9.84 -6.16 -19.08
CA LEU A 550 10.18 -7.55 -19.37
C LEU A 550 9.29 -8.12 -20.47
N GLU A 551 9.85 -9.00 -21.29
CA GLU A 551 9.09 -9.75 -22.26
C GLU A 551 8.05 -10.63 -21.60
N GLN A 552 6.88 -10.78 -22.24
CA GLN A 552 5.76 -11.53 -21.65
C GLN A 552 6.14 -12.99 -21.34
N THR A 553 6.86 -13.64 -22.24
CA THR A 553 7.34 -15.02 -22.05
C THR A 553 8.21 -15.18 -20.80
N LEU A 554 9.06 -14.19 -20.50
CA LEU A 554 9.90 -14.23 -19.31
C LEU A 554 9.06 -13.99 -18.05
N LYS A 555 8.08 -13.07 -18.09
CA LYS A 555 7.15 -12.84 -16.99
C LYS A 555 6.34 -14.09 -16.68
N ASP A 556 5.81 -14.75 -17.69
CA ASP A 556 5.04 -15.99 -17.56
C ASP A 556 5.90 -17.09 -16.90
N THR A 557 7.16 -17.26 -17.35
CA THR A 557 8.11 -18.21 -16.74
C THR A 557 8.38 -17.89 -15.27
N TRP A 558 8.55 -16.61 -14.94
CA TRP A 558 8.81 -16.20 -13.55
C TRP A 558 7.56 -16.32 -12.68
N GLN A 559 6.38 -16.10 -13.24
CA GLN A 559 5.11 -16.32 -12.56
C GLN A 559 4.86 -17.80 -12.24
N GLU A 560 5.13 -18.71 -13.20
CA GLU A 560 5.05 -20.16 -12.98
C GLU A 560 6.01 -20.59 -11.87
N ARG A 561 7.25 -20.10 -11.91
CA ARG A 561 8.24 -20.38 -10.86
C ARG A 561 7.80 -19.84 -9.49
N GLU A 562 7.29 -18.60 -9.43
CA GLU A 562 6.78 -18.01 -8.19
C GLU A 562 5.60 -18.82 -7.62
N ASN A 563 4.68 -19.23 -8.47
CA ASN A 563 3.55 -20.05 -8.09
C ASN A 563 4.02 -21.44 -7.53
N SER A 564 5.02 -22.06 -8.16
CA SER A 564 5.59 -23.32 -7.65
C SER A 564 6.20 -23.13 -6.27
N MET A 565 7.08 -22.13 -6.12
CA MET A 565 7.70 -21.82 -4.83
C MET A 565 6.67 -21.49 -3.75
N TYR A 566 5.60 -20.74 -4.10
CA TYR A 566 4.52 -20.40 -3.18
C TYR A 566 3.75 -21.66 -2.71
N MET A 567 3.46 -22.59 -3.63
CA MET A 567 2.77 -23.83 -3.28
C MET A 567 3.63 -24.75 -2.41
N GLU A 568 4.94 -24.80 -2.66
CA GLU A 568 5.90 -25.53 -1.83
C GLU A 568 5.98 -24.95 -0.42
N ASP A 569 6.13 -23.61 -0.29
CA ASP A 569 6.15 -22.93 1.00
C ASP A 569 4.85 -23.15 1.78
N LYS A 570 3.71 -23.09 1.08
CA LYS A 570 2.40 -23.34 1.67
C LYS A 570 2.25 -24.78 2.18
N LEU A 571 2.73 -25.75 1.41
CA LEU A 571 2.68 -27.15 1.82
C LEU A 571 3.54 -27.38 3.08
N ILE A 572 4.73 -26.76 3.15
CA ILE A 572 5.60 -26.85 4.32
C ILE A 572 4.92 -26.22 5.53
N ALA A 573 4.39 -25.00 5.39
CA ALA A 573 3.69 -24.31 6.48
C ALA A 573 2.48 -25.11 7.00
N GLU A 574 1.68 -25.69 6.10
CA GLU A 574 0.54 -26.56 6.48
C GLU A 574 0.99 -27.87 7.13
N THR A 575 2.16 -28.38 6.75
CA THR A 575 2.74 -29.59 7.36
C THR A 575 3.22 -29.29 8.78
N ASP A 576 3.94 -28.18 8.96
CA ASP A 576 4.42 -27.72 10.28
C ASP A 576 3.24 -27.38 11.21
N GLU A 577 2.16 -26.79 10.67
CA GLU A 577 0.92 -26.53 11.42
C GLU A 577 0.30 -27.84 11.94
N LYS A 578 0.24 -28.90 11.10
CA LYS A 578 -0.31 -30.19 11.51
C LYS A 578 0.59 -30.94 12.49
N LYS A 579 1.90 -30.80 12.36
CA LYS A 579 2.88 -31.28 13.35
C LYS A 579 2.64 -30.64 14.72
N ASN A 580 2.54 -29.29 14.75
CA ASN A 580 2.29 -28.53 15.98
C ASN A 580 0.88 -28.83 16.57
N GLU A 581 -0.14 -29.03 15.72
CA GLU A 581 -1.49 -29.44 16.15
C GLU A 581 -1.43 -30.81 16.83
N LEU A 582 -0.68 -31.76 16.27
CA LEU A 582 -0.50 -33.10 16.87
C LEU A 582 0.19 -33.01 18.22
N GLU A 583 1.30 -32.28 18.30
CA GLU A 583 2.04 -32.07 19.54
C GLU A 583 1.17 -31.41 20.62
N GLY A 584 0.49 -30.32 20.26
CA GLY A 584 -0.44 -29.63 21.15
C GLY A 584 -1.59 -30.53 21.61
N THR A 585 -2.15 -31.38 20.70
CA THR A 585 -3.23 -32.31 21.02
C THR A 585 -2.76 -33.40 21.99
N ILE A 586 -1.53 -33.90 21.84
CA ILE A 586 -0.95 -34.88 22.78
C ILE A 586 -0.88 -34.30 24.18
N TYR A 587 -0.32 -33.11 24.36
CA TYR A 587 -0.22 -32.47 25.69
C TYR A 587 -1.61 -32.09 26.25
N GLU A 588 -2.49 -31.55 25.44
CA GLU A 588 -3.85 -31.19 25.84
C GLU A 588 -4.65 -32.42 26.33
N MET A 589 -4.55 -33.52 25.59
CA MET A 589 -5.25 -34.75 25.99
C MET A 589 -4.69 -35.39 27.27
N ARG A 590 -3.37 -35.32 27.50
CA ARG A 590 -2.75 -35.75 28.76
C ARG A 590 -3.31 -34.99 29.97
N ASP A 591 -3.38 -33.65 29.84
CA ASP A 591 -3.89 -32.81 30.91
C ASP A 591 -5.40 -33.08 31.16
N LYS A 592 -6.17 -33.18 30.08
CA LYS A 592 -7.61 -33.34 30.14
C LYS A 592 -8.06 -34.72 30.66
N ILE A 593 -7.33 -35.80 30.38
CA ILE A 593 -7.72 -37.14 30.81
C ILE A 593 -7.66 -37.33 32.32
N ASP A 594 -6.74 -36.63 32.98
CA ASP A 594 -6.58 -36.60 34.43
C ASP A 594 -7.38 -35.46 35.10
N GLY A 595 -7.83 -34.48 34.30
CA GLY A 595 -8.63 -33.34 34.72
C GLY A 595 -10.11 -33.47 34.36
N VAL A 596 -10.55 -32.66 33.40
CA VAL A 596 -11.98 -32.50 33.03
C VAL A 596 -12.62 -33.76 32.44
N TYR A 597 -11.87 -34.71 31.92
CA TYR A 597 -12.36 -35.97 31.36
C TYR A 597 -12.27 -37.14 32.34
N ALA A 598 -11.71 -36.96 33.54
CA ALA A 598 -11.44 -38.02 34.51
C ALA A 598 -12.73 -38.78 34.91
N GLU A 599 -13.87 -38.10 35.04
CA GLU A 599 -15.18 -38.67 35.38
C GLU A 599 -15.86 -39.41 34.21
N PHE A 600 -15.44 -39.15 32.98
CA PHE A 600 -16.08 -39.64 31.74
C PHE A 600 -15.34 -40.80 31.10
N ALA A 601 -14.20 -41.22 31.64
CA ALA A 601 -13.37 -42.29 31.16
C ALA A 601 -13.21 -43.39 32.22
N SER A 602 -13.38 -44.67 31.83
CA SER A 602 -12.97 -45.80 32.65
C SER A 602 -11.44 -45.85 32.77
N GLU A 603 -10.90 -46.55 33.79
CA GLU A 603 -9.45 -46.71 33.93
C GLU A 603 -8.81 -47.39 32.70
N GLU A 604 -9.49 -48.35 32.12
CA GLU A 604 -9.04 -49.02 30.89
C GLU A 604 -8.95 -48.03 29.70
N GLU A 605 -9.91 -47.10 29.56
CA GLU A 605 -9.92 -46.08 28.53
C GLU A 605 -8.80 -45.04 28.79
N LYS A 606 -8.59 -44.65 30.05
CA LYS A 606 -7.48 -43.76 30.45
C LYS A 606 -6.12 -44.36 30.11
N ASP A 607 -5.91 -45.62 30.51
CA ASP A 607 -4.65 -46.32 30.26
C ASP A 607 -4.39 -46.51 28.75
N LYS A 608 -5.44 -46.86 27.99
CA LYS A 608 -5.33 -46.96 26.53
C LYS A 608 -4.98 -45.62 25.88
N LEU A 609 -5.62 -44.52 26.33
CA LEU A 609 -5.33 -43.19 25.79
C LEU A 609 -3.93 -42.74 26.20
N ARG A 610 -3.51 -42.92 27.46
CA ARG A 610 -2.16 -42.58 27.93
C ARG A 610 -1.07 -43.32 27.15
N SER A 611 -1.23 -44.64 26.95
CA SER A 611 -0.30 -45.42 26.13
C SER A 611 -0.21 -44.90 24.72
N LYS A 612 -1.38 -44.63 24.10
CA LYS A 612 -1.45 -44.10 22.74
C LYS A 612 -0.77 -42.73 22.61
N LEU A 613 -0.97 -41.83 23.59
CA LEU A 613 -0.32 -40.51 23.58
C LEU A 613 1.22 -40.59 23.75
N THR A 614 1.67 -41.57 24.56
CA THR A 614 3.11 -41.81 24.72
C THR A 614 3.74 -42.37 23.43
N ASP A 615 3.10 -43.38 22.82
CA ASP A 615 3.56 -43.95 21.54
C ASP A 615 3.64 -42.90 20.42
N LEU A 616 2.67 -41.94 20.40
CA LEU A 616 2.62 -40.88 19.40
C LEU A 616 3.65 -39.77 19.66
N GLU A 617 3.93 -39.47 20.92
CA GLU A 617 4.99 -38.53 21.29
C GLU A 617 6.38 -39.09 20.91
N ASP A 618 6.66 -40.35 21.27
CA ASP A 618 7.89 -41.02 20.90
C ASP A 618 8.05 -41.05 19.38
N TRP A 619 6.99 -41.43 18.65
CA TRP A 619 6.99 -41.39 17.19
C TRP A 619 7.25 -39.99 16.64
N LEU A 620 6.64 -38.94 17.24
CA LEU A 620 6.73 -37.55 16.75
C LEU A 620 8.19 -37.01 16.80
N TYR A 621 8.93 -37.41 17.83
CA TYR A 621 10.32 -36.97 18.03
C TYR A 621 11.36 -37.91 17.41
N GLU A 622 10.98 -39.10 16.96
CA GLU A 622 11.83 -40.06 16.29
C GLU A 622 11.51 -40.14 14.78
N ASP A 623 10.68 -41.09 14.39
CA ASP A 623 10.35 -41.37 12.98
C ASP A 623 9.43 -40.31 12.34
N GLY A 624 8.74 -39.53 13.16
CA GLY A 624 7.77 -38.54 12.74
C GLY A 624 8.33 -37.13 12.50
N GLU A 625 9.63 -36.89 12.68
CA GLU A 625 10.20 -35.54 12.62
C GLU A 625 10.00 -34.88 11.24
N ASP A 626 10.15 -35.65 10.16
CA ASP A 626 10.03 -35.21 8.77
C ASP A 626 8.89 -35.88 8.00
N ALA A 627 7.82 -36.28 8.72
CA ALA A 627 6.67 -36.91 8.10
C ALA A 627 5.86 -35.93 7.21
N THR A 628 5.07 -36.48 6.30
CA THR A 628 4.18 -35.67 5.45
C THR A 628 2.93 -35.21 6.19
N LYS A 629 2.30 -34.14 5.73
CA LYS A 629 1.03 -33.60 6.26
C LYS A 629 -0.03 -34.69 6.46
N SER A 630 -0.19 -35.58 5.48
CA SER A 630 -1.18 -36.66 5.54
C SER A 630 -0.95 -37.64 6.68
N VAL A 631 0.32 -37.90 7.01
CA VAL A 631 0.70 -38.78 8.13
C VAL A 631 0.35 -38.12 9.47
N TYR A 632 0.65 -36.82 9.66
CA TYR A 632 0.26 -36.08 10.87
C TYR A 632 -1.26 -36.04 11.06
N VAL A 633 -2.03 -35.84 9.97
CA VAL A 633 -3.49 -35.90 10.00
C VAL A 633 -3.97 -37.28 10.42
N ALA A 634 -3.40 -38.37 9.88
CA ALA A 634 -3.76 -39.71 10.28
C ALA A 634 -3.47 -39.96 11.76
N LYS A 635 -2.34 -39.45 12.28
CA LYS A 635 -1.99 -39.55 13.71
C LYS A 635 -2.94 -38.75 14.61
N LEU A 636 -3.40 -37.58 14.19
CA LEU A 636 -4.46 -36.83 14.87
C LEU A 636 -5.79 -37.62 14.92
N ASP A 637 -6.13 -38.28 13.81
CA ASP A 637 -7.34 -39.10 13.76
C ASP A 637 -7.24 -40.33 14.64
N GLU A 638 -6.05 -40.94 14.84
CA GLU A 638 -5.82 -42.01 15.82
C GLU A 638 -6.15 -41.54 17.26
N ILE A 639 -5.74 -40.30 17.65
CA ILE A 639 -6.09 -39.73 18.95
C ILE A 639 -7.61 -39.51 19.03
N ARG A 640 -8.22 -38.91 18.01
CA ARG A 640 -9.66 -38.64 17.96
C ARG A 640 -10.49 -39.91 18.06
N PHE A 641 -10.03 -41.00 17.47
CA PHE A 641 -10.71 -42.29 17.56
C PHE A 641 -10.75 -42.82 18.99
N VAL A 642 -9.64 -42.75 19.73
CA VAL A 642 -9.54 -43.25 21.11
C VAL A 642 -10.22 -42.28 22.11
N ALA A 643 -10.03 -41.00 21.97
CA ALA A 643 -10.57 -39.97 22.87
C ALA A 643 -12.01 -39.58 22.55
N GLY A 644 -12.53 -39.87 21.35
CA GLY A 644 -13.85 -39.45 20.86
C GLY A 644 -15.01 -39.84 21.78
N PRO A 645 -15.14 -41.11 22.22
CA PRO A 645 -16.20 -41.52 23.11
C PRO A 645 -16.18 -40.79 24.46
N ILE A 646 -14.99 -40.48 24.98
CA ILE A 646 -14.81 -39.76 26.24
C ILE A 646 -15.25 -38.31 26.09
N ILE A 647 -14.78 -37.65 25.01
CA ILE A 647 -15.15 -36.28 24.69
C ILE A 647 -16.64 -36.12 24.47
N GLN A 648 -17.28 -37.11 23.82
CA GLN A 648 -18.70 -37.09 23.57
C GLN A 648 -19.49 -37.15 24.86
N ARG A 649 -19.17 -38.06 25.79
CA ARG A 649 -19.82 -38.16 27.11
C ARG A 649 -19.67 -36.84 27.91
N HIS A 650 -18.55 -36.23 27.88
CA HIS A 650 -18.35 -34.92 28.52
C HIS A 650 -19.21 -33.82 27.84
N ARG A 651 -19.29 -33.81 26.50
CA ARG A 651 -20.12 -32.85 25.76
C ARG A 651 -21.61 -33.01 26.08
N GLU A 652 -22.08 -34.23 26.07
CA GLU A 652 -23.48 -34.57 26.41
C GLU A 652 -23.85 -34.07 27.81
N LYS A 653 -22.96 -34.22 28.82
CA LYS A 653 -23.18 -33.66 30.16
C LYS A 653 -23.26 -32.15 30.15
N LEU A 654 -22.33 -31.48 29.46
CA LEU A 654 -22.33 -30.02 29.36
C LEU A 654 -23.56 -29.46 28.63
N GLU A 655 -24.04 -30.16 27.61
CA GLU A 655 -25.25 -29.78 26.89
C GLU A 655 -26.49 -29.98 27.80
N ALA A 656 -26.57 -31.08 28.52
CA ALA A 656 -27.62 -31.31 29.49
C ALA A 656 -27.62 -30.27 30.63
N GLU A 657 -26.47 -29.90 31.15
CA GLU A 657 -26.32 -28.81 32.14
C GLU A 657 -26.76 -27.45 31.59
N ARG A 658 -26.38 -27.12 30.35
CA ARG A 658 -26.82 -25.89 29.68
C ARG A 658 -28.33 -25.86 29.46
N GLU A 659 -28.93 -26.98 29.00
CA GLU A 659 -30.39 -27.11 28.85
C GLU A 659 -31.11 -26.97 30.18
N ALA A 660 -30.57 -27.58 31.25
CA ALA A 660 -31.13 -27.46 32.58
C ALA A 660 -31.09 -26.01 33.10
N VAL A 661 -29.97 -25.29 32.91
CA VAL A 661 -29.84 -23.88 33.29
C VAL A 661 -30.80 -23.02 32.46
N GLN A 662 -30.93 -23.28 31.16
CA GLN A 662 -31.84 -22.54 30.30
C GLN A 662 -33.29 -22.76 30.68
N LYS A 663 -33.71 -24.02 30.96
CA LYS A 663 -35.07 -24.35 31.45
C LYS A 663 -35.36 -23.67 32.79
N ALA A 664 -34.38 -23.69 33.73
CA ALA A 664 -34.55 -23.03 35.02
C ALA A 664 -34.70 -21.50 34.86
N ALA A 665 -33.94 -20.89 33.94
CA ALA A 665 -34.07 -19.46 33.63
C ALA A 665 -35.40 -19.11 32.96
N GLU A 666 -35.89 -19.97 32.06
CA GLU A 666 -37.20 -19.81 31.42
C GLU A 666 -38.37 -19.98 32.45
N GLU A 667 -38.28 -20.94 33.38
CA GLU A 667 -39.22 -21.10 34.45
C GLU A 667 -39.24 -19.92 35.42
N GLU A 668 -38.08 -19.40 35.78
CA GLU A 668 -37.98 -18.20 36.62
C GLU A 668 -38.55 -16.96 35.91
N ALA A 669 -38.24 -16.79 34.60
CA ALA A 669 -38.83 -15.73 33.80
C ALA A 669 -40.34 -15.85 33.65
N ALA A 670 -40.88 -17.08 33.50
CA ALA A 670 -42.31 -17.35 33.45
C ALA A 670 -42.99 -17.04 34.79
N LYS A 671 -42.37 -17.40 35.93
CA LYS A 671 -42.88 -17.04 37.26
C LYS A 671 -42.91 -15.51 37.47
N LYS A 672 -41.83 -14.81 37.09
CA LYS A 672 -41.82 -13.35 37.18
C LYS A 672 -42.88 -12.67 36.30
N ARG A 673 -43.10 -13.17 35.09
CA ARG A 673 -44.19 -12.69 34.20
C ARG A 673 -45.58 -12.98 34.80
N ALA A 674 -45.78 -14.14 35.38
CA ALA A 674 -47.04 -14.48 36.04
C ALA A 674 -47.30 -13.60 37.29
N GLU A 675 -46.27 -13.32 38.09
CA GLU A 675 -46.37 -12.38 39.23
C GLU A 675 -46.65 -10.96 38.81
N GLU A 676 -46.00 -10.48 37.74
CA GLU A 676 -46.25 -9.13 37.17
C GLU A 676 -47.70 -9.04 36.58
N GLU A 677 -48.15 -10.10 35.92
CA GLU A 677 -49.49 -10.15 35.37
C GLU A 677 -50.57 -10.21 36.48
N ALA A 678 -50.29 -10.98 37.56
CA ALA A 678 -51.14 -11.00 38.73
C ALA A 678 -51.18 -9.64 39.46
N LYS A 679 -50.05 -8.95 39.61
CA LYS A 679 -50.02 -7.59 40.16
C LYS A 679 -50.80 -6.61 39.27
N ARG A 680 -50.64 -6.70 37.95
CA ARG A 680 -51.37 -5.85 37.02
C ARG A 680 -52.88 -6.06 37.05
N LYS A 681 -53.33 -7.33 37.17
CA LYS A 681 -54.73 -7.67 37.34
C LYS A 681 -55.29 -7.15 38.67
N ALA A 682 -54.53 -7.29 39.77
CA ALA A 682 -54.89 -6.76 41.09
C ALA A 682 -54.96 -5.24 41.12
N GLU A 683 -54.05 -4.54 40.44
CA GLU A 683 -54.11 -3.10 40.30
C GLU A 683 -55.29 -2.63 39.41
N GLU A 684 -55.62 -3.40 38.37
CA GLU A 684 -56.76 -3.11 37.50
C GLU A 684 -58.10 -3.36 38.21
N GLU A 685 -58.23 -4.43 39.05
CA GLU A 685 -59.37 -4.67 39.92
C GLU A 685 -59.50 -3.61 41.03
N ALA A 686 -58.37 -3.21 41.62
CA ALA A 686 -58.37 -2.13 42.62
C ALA A 686 -58.79 -0.79 42.00
N LYS A 687 -58.39 -0.47 40.76
CA LYS A 687 -58.85 0.69 40.02
C LYS A 687 -60.34 0.63 39.69
N LYS A 688 -60.88 -0.54 39.26
CA LYS A 688 -62.28 -0.74 38.99
C LYS A 688 -63.12 -0.61 40.27
N ALA A 689 -62.68 -1.18 41.38
CA ALA A 689 -63.34 -1.04 42.69
C ALA A 689 -63.31 0.42 43.21
N ALA A 690 -62.22 1.15 42.97
CA ALA A 690 -62.11 2.57 43.31
C ALA A 690 -63.01 3.46 42.40
N GLU A 691 -63.23 3.07 41.15
CA GLU A 691 -64.14 3.75 40.20
C GLU A 691 -65.61 3.48 40.51
N GLU A 692 -65.91 2.24 40.93
CA GLU A 692 -67.25 1.87 41.42
C GLU A 692 -67.59 2.56 42.78
N ALA A 693 -66.62 2.67 43.68
CA ALA A 693 -66.79 3.41 44.93
C ALA A 693 -67.03 4.91 44.70
N LYS A 694 -66.36 5.51 43.71
CA LYS A 694 -66.57 6.92 43.30
C LYS A 694 -67.92 7.13 42.61
N LYS A 695 -68.49 6.14 41.92
CA LYS A 695 -69.85 6.16 41.32
C LYS A 695 -70.96 6.00 42.37
N ALA A 696 -70.68 5.43 43.52
CA ALA A 696 -71.66 5.24 44.60
C ALA A 696 -71.76 6.50 45.51
N GLU A 697 -70.86 7.43 45.48
CA GLU A 697 -70.86 8.66 46.30
C GLU A 697 -71.45 9.91 45.62
N ASN A 698 -71.90 9.86 44.34
CA ASN A 698 -72.49 11.04 43.73
C ASN A 698 -73.61 10.71 42.69
N PRO A 699 -74.87 10.50 43.09
CA PRO A 699 -75.98 10.43 42.16
C PRO A 699 -76.60 11.81 41.99
N ASP A 700 -76.11 12.63 41.12
CA ASP A 700 -76.83 13.75 40.50
C ASP A 700 -75.87 14.70 39.76
N ALA A 701 -75.77 14.56 38.47
CA ALA A 701 -75.59 15.66 37.52
C ALA A 701 -75.72 15.14 36.10
N GLU A 702 -76.91 15.16 35.61
CA GLU A 702 -77.24 15.05 34.20
C GLU A 702 -76.89 16.34 33.43
N MET A 703 -76.58 16.14 32.18
CA MET A 703 -76.79 16.92 30.99
C MET A 703 -75.95 18.14 30.66
N LYS A 704 -75.27 17.95 29.58
CA LYS A 704 -75.26 18.76 28.31
C LYS A 704 -73.84 18.91 27.80
N ASP A 705 -73.43 18.72 26.65
CA ASP A 705 -73.85 18.79 25.24
C ASP A 705 -72.70 18.26 24.38
N ALA A 706 -73.02 17.52 23.35
CA ALA A 706 -72.09 17.20 22.23
C ALA A 706 -72.25 18.29 21.17
N PRO A 707 -71.57 18.27 19.96
CA PRO A 707 -70.26 17.79 19.57
C PRO A 707 -69.49 18.84 18.75
N THR A 708 -68.21 18.57 18.40
CA THR A 708 -67.73 18.90 17.02
C THR A 708 -66.35 18.26 16.76
N GLU A 709 -66.30 17.79 15.57
CA GLU A 709 -65.28 17.13 14.79
C GLU A 709 -63.93 17.84 14.72
N GLY A 710 -62.89 17.03 14.38
CA GLY A 710 -61.78 17.54 13.59
C GLY A 710 -60.43 16.87 13.85
N GLU A 711 -60.18 15.83 13.07
CA GLU A 711 -58.93 15.48 12.38
C GLU A 711 -57.59 15.30 13.10
N ALA A 712 -57.12 14.13 12.81
CA ALA A 712 -55.84 13.66 12.22
C ALA A 712 -54.76 13.16 13.18
N ALA A 713 -54.57 11.88 13.04
CA ALA A 713 -53.34 11.14 13.47
C ALA A 713 -52.13 11.52 12.61
N PRO A 714 -50.93 11.21 13.06
CA PRO A 714 -50.15 10.29 12.26
C PRO A 714 -49.45 9.14 13.03
N GLU A 715 -49.25 8.19 12.22
CA GLU A 715 -48.73 6.83 12.34
C GLU A 715 -47.40 6.64 13.05
N ASN A 716 -47.31 5.44 13.53
CA ASN A 716 -46.15 4.66 13.97
C ASN A 716 -45.02 4.60 12.99
N ALA A 717 -43.78 4.50 13.51
CA ALA A 717 -42.72 3.71 12.92
C ALA A 717 -42.09 2.78 13.95
N GLU A 718 -42.26 1.53 13.70
CA GLU A 718 -41.59 0.39 14.34
C GLU A 718 -40.09 0.44 14.06
N ALA A 719 -39.32 0.16 15.08
CA ALA A 719 -37.92 -0.22 14.94
C ALA A 719 -37.83 -1.73 15.11
N ASP A 720 -37.42 -2.40 14.07
CA ASP A 720 -37.11 -3.82 14.14
C ASP A 720 -35.59 -4.06 14.17
N LYS A 721 -35.24 -5.02 14.99
CA LYS A 721 -33.88 -5.50 15.25
C LYS A 721 -33.38 -6.35 14.08
N GLN A 722 -32.14 -6.20 13.72
CA GLN A 722 -31.17 -7.33 13.63
C GLN A 722 -29.74 -6.81 13.56
#